data_cca4096c989339cf4f35f1bac1353bcc
#
_entry.id   cca4096c989339cf4f35f1bac1353bcc
#
_cell.length_a   1.000
_cell.length_b   1.000
_cell.length_c   1.000
_cell.angle_alpha   90.00
_cell.angle_beta   90.00
_cell.angle_gamma   90.00
#
_symmetry.space_group_name_H-M   'P 1'
#
loop_
_entity.id
_entity.type
_entity.pdbx_description
1 polymer ?
#
loop_
_entity_poly.entity_id
_entity_poly.type
_entity_poly.pdbx_seq_one_letter_code
_entity_poly.pdbx_strand_id
1 'polypeptide(L)'
;MTRIPPHPTPGAGRLGGMALLLAITLRPVVAAGQLPADSAGTVPLRRLSGVEVSASRVAAEEATGSAVQRLDARALQERGVVSLADALQQFSGTYVRDYGGSGGLKTVSIHGLGAGHTVVTYGGLGLSDHRSGQVDLSRYNDIGDLAEVCLYTTDRPALLCPVRNLGAAVVSLNPLRPPSGKERFTQAAIETGSTGSISPSFHHARRSGAWSWNAGGRYLFNQGHYAYVVHNGVATERRHRRNSRMQALTLSGGAVRRDKGSGQLELLARAYLNRQELPGAVRLYLDNNDERMAERETLAQLRYRRALTPALRLETAAKYTWSDSRYTDPGAEYPGGCLRQNYRQHEAYATAGLGWRPAGWFEAAYATDVIHARMTSNLETDNNVWRTTWLHALSARFTAGAVSLTARLTGTLLYNGNAAAAGRARNARRLTPWLTLGWQAIRTDRAGLALRAHYKETFRAPTFTECYYYHYGSPQVRPERARQAGLGVTARLQPSARLALTLRADAFGARITDRITSVPVTLNIWRTTNIGRVSSTGLEAEAAATVRPARNHRLEAGATYTLQRLRNATATSSPLQLPYTPRHVASARMGWINPWCNVALNLMAFSERWSSPEHTSGTRLCPYAELGATLWRQWALRSLRLTARAEAVNLAGTEYEIIKNYPMPRQQLRLTLTAAW
;
A
#
# COMPACT_ATOMS: atom_id res chain seq x y z
N MET A 1 -5.06 -27.09 -67.76
CA MET A 1 -3.60 -27.28 -67.90
C MET A 1 -2.95 -25.91 -67.88
N THR A 2 -2.51 -25.47 -66.74
CA THR A 2 -1.56 -24.38 -66.62
C THR A 2 -0.86 -24.55 -65.25
N ARG A 3 0.43 -24.76 -65.32
CA ARG A 3 1.31 -25.09 -64.20
C ARG A 3 1.52 -23.88 -63.28
N ILE A 4 1.35 -24.07 -61.96
CA ILE A 4 1.73 -23.14 -60.90
C ILE A 4 3.19 -23.49 -60.51
N PRO A 5 4.11 -22.49 -60.44
CA PRO A 5 5.46 -22.72 -59.98
C PRO A 5 5.53 -22.86 -58.43
N PRO A 6 6.52 -23.58 -57.88
CA PRO A 6 6.64 -23.78 -56.44
C PRO A 6 7.17 -22.55 -55.72
N HIS A 7 6.58 -22.24 -54.59
CA HIS A 7 7.05 -21.23 -53.64
C HIS A 7 8.35 -21.69 -52.96
N PRO A 8 9.30 -20.78 -52.72
CA PRO A 8 10.52 -21.10 -51.97
C PRO A 8 10.24 -21.22 -50.46
N THR A 9 10.84 -22.19 -49.86
CA THR A 9 10.92 -22.40 -48.41
C THR A 9 11.57 -21.21 -47.72
N PRO A 10 11.03 -20.68 -46.59
CA PRO A 10 11.72 -19.63 -45.83
C PRO A 10 12.87 -20.28 -45.05
N GLY A 11 14.05 -19.75 -45.31
CA GLY A 11 15.27 -20.07 -44.59
C GLY A 11 15.15 -19.76 -43.10
N ALA A 12 15.78 -20.62 -42.30
CA ALA A 12 15.97 -20.45 -40.89
C ALA A 12 16.66 -19.13 -40.53
N GLY A 13 15.89 -18.10 -40.21
CA GLY A 13 16.38 -16.87 -39.63
C GLY A 13 16.83 -17.14 -38.20
N ARG A 14 18.12 -17.11 -38.00
CA ARG A 14 18.76 -17.11 -36.67
C ARG A 14 18.23 -15.93 -35.86
N LEU A 15 17.41 -16.19 -34.87
CA LEU A 15 17.15 -15.28 -33.77
C LEU A 15 18.43 -15.20 -32.92
N GLY A 16 19.24 -14.21 -33.18
CA GLY A 16 20.32 -13.76 -32.31
C GLY A 16 19.70 -13.18 -31.05
N GLY A 17 19.43 -14.04 -30.08
CA GLY A 17 19.16 -13.62 -28.71
C GLY A 17 20.42 -12.99 -28.15
N MET A 18 20.44 -11.68 -27.99
CA MET A 18 21.49 -10.94 -27.29
C MET A 18 21.34 -11.19 -25.80
N ALA A 19 21.74 -12.42 -25.38
CA ALA A 19 22.09 -12.70 -23.99
C ALA A 19 23.44 -12.06 -23.73
N LEU A 20 23.43 -10.80 -23.28
CA LEU A 20 24.62 -10.14 -22.73
C LEU A 20 24.89 -10.74 -21.35
N LEU A 21 25.45 -11.95 -21.33
CA LEU A 21 26.13 -12.51 -20.17
C LEU A 21 27.38 -11.69 -19.97
N LEU A 22 27.32 -10.69 -19.09
CA LEU A 22 28.47 -10.01 -18.56
C LEU A 22 29.24 -11.01 -17.66
N ALA A 23 29.99 -11.91 -18.26
CA ALA A 23 30.97 -12.71 -17.57
C ALA A 23 32.14 -11.78 -17.18
N ILE A 24 32.02 -11.15 -16.01
CA ILE A 24 33.17 -10.48 -15.37
C ILE A 24 34.06 -11.58 -14.84
N THR A 25 35.02 -12.02 -15.65
CA THR A 25 36.17 -12.81 -15.22
C THR A 25 37.07 -11.93 -14.35
N LEU A 26 36.83 -11.90 -13.06
CA LEU A 26 37.76 -11.37 -12.08
C LEU A 26 38.92 -12.37 -11.93
N ARG A 27 40.01 -12.16 -12.66
CA ARG A 27 41.31 -12.75 -12.32
C ARG A 27 41.72 -12.13 -10.98
N PRO A 28 42.11 -12.92 -9.96
CA PRO A 28 42.74 -12.38 -8.77
C PRO A 28 44.19 -11.96 -9.16
N VAL A 29 44.44 -10.66 -9.18
CA VAL A 29 45.79 -10.15 -9.11
C VAL A 29 46.25 -10.34 -7.68
N VAL A 30 47.01 -11.39 -7.44
CA VAL A 30 47.79 -11.55 -6.21
C VAL A 30 48.97 -10.61 -6.32
N ALA A 31 48.85 -9.43 -5.78
CA ALA A 31 50.00 -8.58 -5.46
C ALA A 31 50.39 -8.90 -4.02
N ALA A 32 51.43 -9.71 -3.88
CA ALA A 32 52.18 -9.89 -2.64
C ALA A 32 52.90 -8.58 -2.33
N GLY A 33 52.32 -7.73 -1.53
CA GLY A 33 52.95 -6.57 -0.92
C GLY A 33 52.89 -6.72 0.58
N GLN A 34 53.99 -7.07 1.21
CA GLN A 34 54.16 -7.01 2.65
C GLN A 34 53.95 -5.55 3.11
N LEU A 35 52.95 -5.31 3.91
CA LEU A 35 52.77 -4.08 4.67
C LEU A 35 53.11 -4.37 6.14
N PRO A 36 53.83 -3.45 6.81
CA PRO A 36 54.28 -3.63 8.18
C PRO A 36 53.14 -3.69 9.15
N ALA A 37 53.25 -4.61 10.10
CA ALA A 37 52.40 -4.64 11.29
C ALA A 37 52.73 -3.42 12.12
N ASP A 38 51.74 -2.48 12.28
CA ASP A 38 51.52 -1.79 13.55
C ASP A 38 50.27 -0.85 13.43
N SER A 39 49.59 -0.81 14.57
CA SER A 39 48.36 -0.01 14.87
C SER A 39 47.03 -0.59 14.35
N ALA A 40 46.59 -1.67 14.98
CA ALA A 40 45.17 -2.03 15.08
C ALA A 40 44.43 -1.00 15.95
N GLY A 41 44.14 0.14 15.36
CA GLY A 41 43.09 1.01 15.85
C GLY A 41 41.76 0.31 15.58
N THR A 42 41.22 -0.37 16.59
CA THR A 42 39.86 -0.89 16.59
C THR A 42 38.90 0.28 16.42
N VAL A 43 38.50 0.55 15.17
CA VAL A 43 37.33 1.38 14.89
C VAL A 43 36.16 0.65 15.56
N PRO A 44 35.54 1.21 16.63
CA PRO A 44 34.38 0.54 17.22
C PRO A 44 33.31 0.50 16.16
N LEU A 45 32.99 -0.69 15.68
CA LEU A 45 31.76 -0.96 14.92
C LEU A 45 30.61 -0.55 15.86
N ARG A 46 30.20 0.71 15.79
CA ARG A 46 28.96 1.17 16.41
C ARG A 46 27.85 0.32 15.81
N ARG A 47 27.46 -0.74 16.51
CA ARG A 47 26.25 -1.49 16.25
C ARG A 47 25.17 -0.46 16.08
N LEU A 48 24.55 -0.47 14.91
CA LEU A 48 23.37 0.33 14.63
C LEU A 48 22.31 -0.02 15.66
N SER A 49 22.08 0.89 16.57
CA SER A 49 21.00 0.86 17.58
C SER A 49 19.59 0.74 16.98
N GLY A 50 19.46 0.64 15.65
CA GLY A 50 18.19 0.54 14.94
C GLY A 50 17.41 -0.76 15.21
N VAL A 51 18.08 -1.89 15.47
CA VAL A 51 17.37 -3.17 15.71
C VAL A 51 16.84 -3.23 17.15
N GLU A 52 17.56 -2.73 18.12
CA GLU A 52 17.06 -2.66 19.52
C GLU A 52 15.96 -1.62 19.67
N VAL A 53 16.08 -0.46 19.05
CA VAL A 53 15.04 0.59 19.07
C VAL A 53 13.76 0.12 18.36
N SER A 54 13.85 -0.66 17.29
CA SER A 54 12.66 -1.20 16.63
C SER A 54 11.98 -2.30 17.43
N ALA A 55 12.74 -3.20 18.07
CA ALA A 55 12.19 -4.28 18.89
C ALA A 55 11.49 -3.73 20.16
N SER A 56 12.08 -2.76 20.83
CA SER A 56 11.47 -2.11 22.00
C SER A 56 10.22 -1.30 21.64
N ARG A 57 10.22 -0.64 20.49
CA ARG A 57 9.06 0.09 19.97
C ARG A 57 7.91 -0.86 19.64
N VAL A 58 8.17 -1.97 18.97
CA VAL A 58 7.13 -2.95 18.63
C VAL A 58 6.55 -3.61 19.87
N ALA A 59 7.38 -3.94 20.86
CA ALA A 59 6.91 -4.48 22.15
C ALA A 59 6.03 -3.47 22.91
N ALA A 60 6.39 -2.18 22.89
CA ALA A 60 5.58 -1.13 23.49
C ALA A 60 4.23 -0.93 22.74
N GLU A 61 4.22 -1.05 21.43
CA GLU A 61 2.99 -0.98 20.61
C GLU A 61 2.06 -2.17 20.89
N GLU A 62 2.61 -3.37 21.02
CA GLU A 62 1.83 -4.58 21.36
C GLU A 62 1.25 -4.54 22.77
N ALA A 63 1.98 -3.97 23.72
CA ALA A 63 1.49 -3.78 25.08
C ALA A 63 0.22 -2.91 25.13
N THR A 64 -0.02 -2.07 24.14
CA THR A 64 -1.27 -1.28 24.00
C THR A 64 -2.41 -2.03 23.32
N GLY A 65 -2.23 -3.30 22.94
CA GLY A 65 -3.21 -4.07 22.15
C GLY A 65 -3.20 -3.73 20.65
N SER A 66 -2.21 -2.96 20.19
CA SER A 66 -2.10 -2.61 18.76
C SER A 66 -1.56 -3.80 17.96
N ALA A 67 -2.27 -4.17 16.89
CA ALA A 67 -1.80 -5.13 15.89
C ALA A 67 -1.15 -4.35 14.73
N VAL A 68 0.17 -4.38 14.67
CA VAL A 68 0.94 -3.70 13.63
C VAL A 68 1.83 -4.68 12.86
N GLN A 69 1.77 -4.59 11.54
CA GLN A 69 2.72 -5.22 10.63
C GLN A 69 3.55 -4.11 9.99
N ARG A 70 4.86 -4.32 9.85
CA ARG A 70 5.79 -3.25 9.49
C ARG A 70 6.88 -3.74 8.55
N LEU A 71 7.17 -2.91 7.54
CA LEU A 71 8.33 -3.02 6.67
C LEU A 71 9.09 -1.70 6.73
N ASP A 72 10.26 -1.70 7.33
CA ASP A 72 11.18 -0.55 7.28
C ASP A 72 11.93 -0.50 5.95
N ALA A 73 12.66 0.59 5.69
CA ALA A 73 13.41 0.78 4.45
C ALA A 73 14.38 -0.37 4.14
N ARG A 74 14.95 -0.99 5.17
CA ARG A 74 15.83 -2.12 5.02
C ARG A 74 15.05 -3.37 4.60
N ALA A 75 13.94 -3.67 5.27
CA ALA A 75 13.07 -4.80 4.93
C ALA A 75 12.47 -4.64 3.51
N LEU A 76 12.08 -3.42 3.12
CA LEU A 76 11.63 -3.13 1.75
C LEU A 76 12.70 -3.49 0.72
N GLN A 77 13.94 -3.15 0.99
CA GLN A 77 15.06 -3.50 0.11
C GLN A 77 15.43 -4.98 0.14
N GLU A 78 15.58 -5.58 1.32
CA GLU A 78 16.05 -6.96 1.49
C GLU A 78 15.01 -8.01 1.06
N ARG A 79 13.71 -7.67 1.06
CA ARG A 79 12.63 -8.58 0.70
C ARG A 79 12.20 -8.50 -0.77
N GLY A 80 12.92 -7.78 -1.60
CA GLY A 80 12.60 -7.67 -3.01
C GLY A 80 11.28 -6.94 -3.30
N VAL A 81 10.90 -6.00 -2.45
CA VAL A 81 9.71 -5.18 -2.66
C VAL A 81 9.99 -4.15 -3.74
N VAL A 82 9.20 -4.15 -4.80
CA VAL A 82 9.37 -3.27 -5.95
C VAL A 82 8.24 -2.24 -6.08
N SER A 83 7.12 -2.50 -5.41
CA SER A 83 5.96 -1.62 -5.43
C SER A 83 5.29 -1.57 -4.05
N LEU A 84 4.50 -0.53 -3.81
CA LEU A 84 3.68 -0.46 -2.59
C LEU A 84 2.67 -1.62 -2.53
N ALA A 85 2.15 -2.06 -3.67
CA ALA A 85 1.28 -3.22 -3.75
C ALA A 85 1.98 -4.49 -3.26
N ASP A 86 3.22 -4.74 -3.69
CA ASP A 86 4.02 -5.89 -3.26
C ASP A 86 4.33 -5.82 -1.75
N ALA A 87 4.63 -4.61 -1.22
CA ALA A 87 4.81 -4.41 0.21
C ALA A 87 3.57 -4.84 1.01
N LEU A 88 2.40 -4.41 0.58
CA LEU A 88 1.15 -4.70 1.26
C LEU A 88 0.73 -6.16 1.13
N GLN A 89 1.04 -6.83 0.03
CA GLN A 89 0.77 -8.25 -0.15
C GLN A 89 1.62 -9.16 0.76
N GLN A 90 2.73 -8.64 1.32
CA GLN A 90 3.51 -9.38 2.32
C GLN A 90 2.88 -9.36 3.72
N PHE A 91 1.88 -8.51 3.95
CA PHE A 91 1.16 -8.46 5.21
C PHE A 91 0.00 -9.47 5.22
N SER A 92 -0.24 -10.11 6.36
CA SER A 92 -1.44 -10.95 6.53
C SER A 92 -2.71 -10.10 6.51
N GLY A 93 -3.85 -10.70 6.12
CA GLY A 93 -5.14 -10.02 6.07
C GLY A 93 -5.32 -9.05 4.91
N THR A 94 -4.34 -8.93 4.02
CA THR A 94 -4.38 -7.99 2.90
C THR A 94 -4.70 -8.69 1.58
N TYR A 95 -5.42 -8.00 0.73
CA TYR A 95 -5.61 -8.36 -0.67
C TYR A 95 -5.56 -7.12 -1.54
N VAL A 96 -4.61 -7.09 -2.47
CA VAL A 96 -4.47 -5.99 -3.44
C VAL A 96 -5.21 -6.38 -4.71
N ARG A 97 -6.07 -5.48 -5.18
CA ARG A 97 -6.69 -5.56 -6.51
C ARG A 97 -5.85 -4.75 -7.49
N ASP A 98 -5.43 -5.38 -8.57
CA ASP A 98 -4.69 -4.77 -9.66
C ASP A 98 -5.51 -4.87 -10.95
N TYR A 99 -5.79 -3.74 -11.57
CA TYR A 99 -6.61 -3.62 -12.77
C TYR A 99 -5.77 -3.55 -14.06
N GLY A 100 -4.64 -4.22 -14.09
CA GLY A 100 -3.89 -4.42 -15.32
C GLY A 100 -2.43 -3.93 -15.32
N GLY A 101 -1.62 -4.44 -14.42
CA GLY A 101 -0.17 -4.24 -14.48
C GLY A 101 0.29 -2.82 -14.13
N SER A 102 1.26 -2.28 -14.90
CA SER A 102 1.97 -1.06 -14.49
C SER A 102 1.12 0.21 -14.46
N GLY A 103 0.14 0.35 -15.34
CA GLY A 103 -0.78 1.50 -15.42
C GLY A 103 -2.15 1.24 -14.78
N GLY A 104 -2.41 0.05 -14.26
CA GLY A 104 -3.69 -0.29 -13.64
C GLY A 104 -3.87 0.34 -12.27
N LEU A 105 -5.12 0.70 -11.95
CA LEU A 105 -5.52 1.08 -10.61
C LEU A 105 -5.16 -0.03 -9.62
N LYS A 106 -4.52 0.31 -8.50
CA LYS A 106 -4.18 -0.64 -7.44
C LYS A 106 -4.80 -0.21 -6.13
N THR A 107 -5.64 -1.07 -5.56
CA THR A 107 -6.33 -0.79 -4.29
C THR A 107 -6.13 -1.93 -3.30
N VAL A 108 -6.12 -1.63 -2.01
CA VAL A 108 -5.96 -2.64 -0.95
C VAL A 108 -7.26 -2.81 -0.17
N SER A 109 -7.63 -4.06 0.02
CA SER A 109 -8.73 -4.48 0.91
C SER A 109 -8.15 -5.24 2.09
N ILE A 110 -8.53 -4.86 3.30
CA ILE A 110 -8.11 -5.49 4.55
C ILE A 110 -9.32 -6.22 5.13
N HIS A 111 -9.14 -7.49 5.55
CA HIS A 111 -10.21 -8.34 6.09
C HIS A 111 -11.47 -8.40 5.17
N GLY A 112 -11.28 -8.16 3.86
CA GLY A 112 -12.37 -8.16 2.89
C GLY A 112 -13.37 -6.99 3.00
N LEU A 113 -13.11 -5.97 3.82
CA LEU A 113 -14.02 -4.84 4.00
C LEU A 113 -14.08 -3.93 2.75
N GLY A 114 -13.11 -4.04 1.86
CA GLY A 114 -12.97 -3.20 0.68
C GLY A 114 -12.11 -1.96 0.92
N ALA A 115 -11.60 -1.41 -0.18
CA ALA A 115 -10.63 -0.31 -0.13
C ALA A 115 -11.22 0.99 0.47
N GLY A 116 -12.52 1.22 0.35
CA GLY A 116 -13.19 2.40 0.93
C GLY A 116 -13.25 2.42 2.48
N HIS A 117 -12.96 1.30 3.14
CA HIS A 117 -12.84 1.20 4.60
C HIS A 117 -11.38 1.26 5.09
N THR A 118 -10.41 1.24 4.18
CA THR A 118 -9.00 1.31 4.49
C THR A 118 -8.50 2.75 4.40
N VAL A 119 -7.98 3.28 5.49
CA VAL A 119 -7.33 4.60 5.50
C VAL A 119 -5.88 4.44 5.06
N VAL A 120 -5.45 5.22 4.10
CA VAL A 120 -4.04 5.34 3.72
C VAL A 120 -3.52 6.68 4.22
N THR A 121 -2.41 6.69 4.95
CA THR A 121 -1.78 7.94 5.44
C THR A 121 -0.42 8.12 4.80
N TYR A 122 -0.06 9.37 4.47
CA TYR A 122 1.26 9.76 4.01
C TYR A 122 1.83 10.86 4.91
N GLY A 123 3.02 10.64 5.46
CA GLY A 123 3.60 11.60 6.42
C GLY A 123 2.77 11.79 7.70
N GLY A 124 1.88 10.82 8.03
CA GLY A 124 1.04 10.84 9.23
C GLY A 124 -0.34 11.48 9.07
N LEU A 125 -0.72 11.98 7.87
CA LEU A 125 -2.05 12.51 7.59
C LEU A 125 -2.75 11.67 6.53
N GLY A 126 -4.06 11.41 6.74
CA GLY A 126 -4.90 10.61 5.86
C GLY A 126 -5.00 11.19 4.45
N LEU A 127 -4.81 10.33 3.46
CA LEU A 127 -5.09 10.61 2.05
C LEU A 127 -6.55 10.32 1.73
N SER A 128 -7.07 10.91 0.68
CA SER A 128 -8.39 10.58 0.15
C SER A 128 -8.53 10.98 -1.30
N ASP A 129 -9.35 10.22 -1.98
CA ASP A 129 -10.01 10.61 -3.21
C ASP A 129 -11.52 10.64 -2.93
N HIS A 130 -12.10 11.83 -2.87
CA HIS A 130 -13.53 11.98 -2.55
C HIS A 130 -14.44 11.54 -3.70
N ARG A 131 -13.91 11.46 -4.91
CA ARG A 131 -14.60 10.96 -6.08
C ARG A 131 -14.86 9.45 -5.96
N SER A 132 -13.79 8.68 -5.82
CA SER A 132 -13.85 7.20 -5.81
C SER A 132 -13.89 6.59 -4.41
N GLY A 133 -13.47 7.32 -3.38
CA GLY A 133 -13.35 6.84 -2.00
C GLY A 133 -12.21 5.83 -1.78
N GLN A 134 -11.33 5.67 -2.77
CA GLN A 134 -10.22 4.72 -2.75
C GLN A 134 -8.93 5.43 -3.09
N VAL A 135 -7.86 5.11 -2.37
CA VAL A 135 -6.53 5.62 -2.71
C VAL A 135 -5.88 4.68 -3.71
N ASP A 136 -5.48 5.23 -4.85
CA ASP A 136 -4.68 4.49 -5.82
C ASP A 136 -3.24 4.36 -5.33
N LEU A 137 -2.83 3.13 -4.99
CA LEU A 137 -1.50 2.83 -4.47
C LEU A 137 -0.41 3.06 -5.53
N SER A 138 -0.74 3.03 -6.81
CA SER A 138 0.23 3.23 -7.89
C SER A 138 0.83 4.64 -7.88
N ARG A 139 0.09 5.62 -7.37
CA ARG A 139 0.57 7.00 -7.20
C ARG A 139 1.66 7.14 -6.12
N TYR A 140 1.74 6.19 -5.17
CA TYR A 140 2.68 6.20 -4.04
C TYR A 140 3.74 5.10 -4.18
N ASN A 141 4.10 4.78 -5.42
CA ASN A 141 4.95 3.64 -5.75
C ASN A 141 6.46 3.96 -5.71
N ASP A 142 6.87 5.10 -5.18
CA ASP A 142 8.27 5.40 -4.91
C ASP A 142 8.71 4.79 -3.58
N ILE A 143 9.01 3.48 -3.62
CA ILE A 143 9.47 2.73 -2.45
C ILE A 143 10.79 3.28 -1.90
N GLY A 144 11.63 3.83 -2.79
CA GLY A 144 12.90 4.45 -2.40
C GLY A 144 12.75 5.71 -1.54
N ASP A 145 11.59 6.39 -1.59
CA ASP A 145 11.25 7.56 -0.77
C ASP A 145 10.57 7.19 0.56
N LEU A 146 10.36 5.91 0.84
CA LEU A 146 9.70 5.45 2.05
C LEU A 146 10.70 4.94 3.09
N ALA A 147 10.63 5.48 4.30
CA ALA A 147 11.33 4.97 5.46
C ALA A 147 10.65 3.73 6.04
N GLU A 148 9.33 3.64 5.91
CA GLU A 148 8.55 2.59 6.56
C GLU A 148 7.13 2.51 5.96
N VAL A 149 6.63 1.28 5.80
CA VAL A 149 5.24 0.96 5.50
C VAL A 149 4.68 0.17 6.68
N CYS A 150 3.58 0.64 7.28
CA CYS A 150 2.91 -0.04 8.39
C CYS A 150 1.45 -0.33 8.05
N LEU A 151 0.97 -1.46 8.54
CA LEU A 151 -0.44 -1.81 8.54
C LEU A 151 -0.92 -1.96 9.99
N TYR A 152 -1.95 -1.21 10.37
CA TYR A 152 -2.66 -1.32 11.64
C TYR A 152 -4.04 -1.90 11.38
N THR A 153 -4.35 -3.05 11.97
CA THR A 153 -5.65 -3.73 11.83
C THR A 153 -6.55 -3.56 13.07
N THR A 154 -5.96 -3.19 14.21
CA THR A 154 -6.67 -2.82 15.44
C THR A 154 -6.67 -1.30 15.64
N ASP A 155 -6.26 -0.80 16.79
CA ASP A 155 -6.05 0.60 17.08
C ASP A 155 -4.59 1.03 16.85
N ARG A 156 -4.36 2.32 16.69
CA ARG A 156 -3.01 2.88 16.65
C ARG A 156 -2.45 3.00 18.06
N PRO A 157 -1.12 2.77 18.26
CA PRO A 157 -0.51 2.84 19.58
C PRO A 157 -0.55 4.25 20.19
N ALA A 158 -0.48 5.29 19.34
CA ALA A 158 -0.59 6.67 19.79
C ALA A 158 -2.05 7.03 20.12
N LEU A 159 -2.31 7.43 21.37
CA LEU A 159 -3.64 7.83 21.80
C LEU A 159 -4.04 9.16 21.15
N LEU A 160 -3.15 10.15 21.17
CA LEU A 160 -3.30 11.39 20.43
C LEU A 160 -2.92 11.16 18.97
N CYS A 161 -3.88 11.30 18.09
CA CYS A 161 -3.69 11.24 16.64
C CYS A 161 -4.85 11.96 15.92
N PRO A 162 -4.67 12.43 14.68
CA PRO A 162 -5.76 12.95 13.86
C PRO A 162 -6.92 11.94 13.76
N VAL A 163 -8.16 12.42 13.91
CA VAL A 163 -9.35 11.56 13.94
C VAL A 163 -9.54 10.83 12.62
N ARG A 164 -9.24 11.50 11.51
CA ARG A 164 -9.29 10.93 10.17
C ARG A 164 -8.39 9.70 9.99
N ASN A 165 -7.35 9.56 10.80
CA ASN A 165 -6.46 8.40 10.76
C ASN A 165 -7.03 7.17 11.48
N LEU A 166 -8.26 7.26 12.00
CA LEU A 166 -9.00 6.16 12.61
C LEU A 166 -9.91 5.53 11.56
N GLY A 167 -9.69 4.25 11.24
CA GLY A 167 -10.44 3.53 10.21
C GLY A 167 -10.54 2.04 10.51
N ALA A 168 -11.22 1.29 9.65
CA ALA A 168 -11.32 -0.16 9.77
C ALA A 168 -9.94 -0.83 9.74
N ALA A 169 -9.06 -0.33 8.88
CA ALA A 169 -7.62 -0.59 8.87
C ALA A 169 -6.87 0.66 8.40
N VAL A 170 -5.60 0.77 8.77
CA VAL A 170 -4.77 1.94 8.42
C VAL A 170 -3.45 1.48 7.82
N VAL A 171 -3.20 1.86 6.58
CA VAL A 171 -1.90 1.75 5.91
C VAL A 171 -1.15 3.07 6.12
N SER A 172 0.00 3.04 6.75
CA SER A 172 0.81 4.23 7.03
C SER A 172 2.07 4.22 6.17
N LEU A 173 2.19 5.23 5.30
CA LEU A 173 3.35 5.47 4.46
C LEU A 173 4.16 6.60 5.11
N ASN A 174 5.34 6.25 5.62
CA ASN A 174 6.22 7.20 6.27
C ASN A 174 7.38 7.53 5.33
N PRO A 175 7.47 8.77 4.80
CA PRO A 175 8.55 9.17 3.90
C PRO A 175 9.91 9.18 4.61
N LEU A 176 10.97 9.03 3.81
CA LEU A 176 12.34 9.08 4.27
C LEU A 176 12.61 10.38 5.02
N ARG A 177 13.32 10.24 6.12
CA ARG A 177 13.87 11.35 6.92
C ARG A 177 15.37 11.29 6.89
N PRO A 178 16.06 12.42 7.07
CA PRO A 178 17.50 12.43 7.17
C PRO A 178 17.97 11.43 8.24
N PRO A 179 18.96 10.57 7.93
CA PRO A 179 19.47 9.58 8.87
C PRO A 179 19.97 10.26 10.15
N SER A 180 19.68 9.68 11.30
CA SER A 180 20.24 10.13 12.58
C SER A 180 21.76 10.02 12.53
N GLY A 181 22.49 11.11 12.84
CA GLY A 181 23.96 11.11 12.91
C GLY A 181 24.69 11.42 11.60
N LYS A 182 24.00 11.59 10.46
CA LYS A 182 24.61 12.11 9.22
C LYS A 182 24.12 13.52 8.94
N GLU A 183 25.04 14.40 8.55
CA GLU A 183 24.70 15.78 8.15
C GLU A 183 24.09 15.82 6.75
N ARG A 184 24.46 14.90 5.87
CA ARG A 184 23.97 14.80 4.50
C ARG A 184 23.85 13.35 4.06
N PHE A 185 22.91 13.11 3.20
CA PHE A 185 22.70 11.85 2.51
C PHE A 185 22.20 12.13 1.11
N THR A 186 22.82 11.53 0.10
CA THR A 186 22.40 11.64 -1.29
C THR A 186 22.30 10.26 -1.88
N GLN A 187 21.29 10.00 -2.65
CA GLN A 187 21.07 8.74 -3.36
C GLN A 187 20.57 9.02 -4.76
N ALA A 188 21.17 8.37 -5.74
CA ALA A 188 20.66 8.32 -7.11
C ALA A 188 20.46 6.85 -7.49
N ALA A 189 19.39 6.54 -8.21
CA ALA A 189 19.12 5.20 -8.70
C ALA A 189 18.53 5.24 -10.11
N ILE A 190 18.80 4.20 -10.87
CA ILE A 190 18.15 3.92 -12.14
C ILE A 190 17.63 2.48 -12.11
N GLU A 191 16.37 2.33 -12.48
CA GLU A 191 15.70 1.04 -12.61
C GLU A 191 15.28 0.84 -14.07
N THR A 192 15.43 -0.36 -14.59
CA THR A 192 14.95 -0.78 -15.91
C THR A 192 14.30 -2.14 -15.82
N GLY A 193 13.35 -2.43 -16.71
CA GLY A 193 12.60 -3.69 -16.70
C GLY A 193 12.20 -4.19 -18.07
N SER A 194 11.92 -5.50 -18.13
CA SER A 194 11.56 -6.23 -19.37
C SER A 194 10.26 -5.77 -20.02
N THR A 195 9.42 -5.00 -19.31
CA THR A 195 8.21 -4.38 -19.88
C THR A 195 8.49 -3.09 -20.65
N GLY A 196 9.77 -2.78 -20.91
CA GLY A 196 10.20 -1.52 -21.54
C GLY A 196 10.12 -0.35 -20.56
N SER A 197 10.46 -0.58 -19.29
CA SER A 197 10.47 0.46 -18.27
C SER A 197 11.86 1.02 -18.03
N ILE A 198 11.91 2.32 -17.74
CA ILE A 198 13.07 3.02 -17.21
C ILE A 198 12.60 4.02 -16.15
N SER A 199 13.29 4.04 -15.00
CA SER A 199 12.90 4.88 -13.89
C SER A 199 14.11 5.41 -13.12
N PRO A 200 14.65 6.57 -13.52
CA PRO A 200 15.63 7.30 -12.72
C PRO A 200 14.98 7.92 -11.50
N SER A 201 15.69 7.92 -10.37
CA SER A 201 15.28 8.59 -9.13
C SER A 201 16.49 9.24 -8.45
N PHE A 202 16.18 10.30 -7.69
CA PHE A 202 17.17 11.06 -6.93
C PHE A 202 16.58 11.50 -5.60
N HIS A 203 17.33 11.33 -4.51
CA HIS A 203 16.95 11.76 -3.17
C HIS A 203 18.14 12.42 -2.49
N HIS A 204 17.91 13.58 -1.91
CA HIS A 204 18.89 14.29 -1.11
C HIS A 204 18.30 14.70 0.22
N ALA A 205 19.04 14.54 1.30
CA ALA A 205 18.65 14.98 2.62
C ALA A 205 19.84 15.62 3.32
N ARG A 206 19.58 16.71 4.04
CA ARG A 206 20.60 17.45 4.79
C ARG A 206 20.07 17.89 6.15
N ARG A 207 20.94 17.87 7.13
CA ARG A 207 20.71 18.44 8.46
C ARG A 207 21.64 19.62 8.70
N SER A 208 21.10 20.73 9.15
CA SER A 208 21.84 21.94 9.48
C SER A 208 21.21 22.59 10.72
N GLY A 209 21.91 22.53 11.86
CA GLY A 209 21.40 23.03 13.13
C GLY A 209 20.06 22.39 13.54
N ALA A 210 19.06 23.22 13.79
CA ALA A 210 17.70 22.79 14.16
C ALA A 210 16.89 22.26 12.97
N TRP A 211 17.32 22.49 11.74
CA TRP A 211 16.62 22.10 10.52
C TRP A 211 17.15 20.80 9.93
N SER A 212 16.24 19.99 9.44
CA SER A 212 16.53 18.86 8.55
C SER A 212 15.59 18.96 7.37
N TRP A 213 16.09 18.82 6.15
CA TRP A 213 15.28 18.86 4.96
C TRP A 213 15.66 17.74 4.00
N ASN A 214 14.72 17.35 3.18
CA ASN A 214 14.91 16.35 2.12
C ASN A 214 14.15 16.81 0.87
N ALA A 215 14.67 16.40 -0.28
CA ALA A 215 14.03 16.55 -1.57
C ALA A 215 14.33 15.34 -2.40
N GLY A 216 13.38 14.86 -3.18
CA GLY A 216 13.53 13.72 -4.05
C GLY A 216 12.60 13.80 -5.25
N GLY A 217 12.91 12.99 -6.24
CA GLY A 217 12.08 12.86 -7.41
C GLY A 217 12.34 11.54 -8.13
N ARG A 218 11.31 11.03 -8.77
CA ARG A 218 11.34 9.84 -9.59
C ARG A 218 10.58 10.10 -10.87
N TYR A 219 11.17 9.78 -11.99
CA TYR A 219 10.49 9.68 -13.27
C TYR A 219 10.30 8.22 -13.61
N LEU A 220 9.14 7.84 -14.11
CA LEU A 220 8.83 6.51 -14.62
C LEU A 220 8.35 6.63 -16.06
N PHE A 221 9.04 5.97 -16.95
CA PHE A 221 8.54 5.61 -18.27
C PHE A 221 8.36 4.10 -18.32
N ASN A 222 7.22 3.61 -18.80
CA ASN A 222 6.96 2.19 -19.00
C ASN A 222 6.12 2.01 -20.25
N GLN A 223 6.59 1.21 -21.21
CA GLN A 223 5.83 0.85 -22.39
C GLN A 223 4.66 -0.07 -22.02
N GLY A 224 4.76 -0.80 -20.91
CA GLY A 224 3.75 -1.75 -20.46
C GLY A 224 3.59 -2.95 -21.38
N HIS A 225 4.59 -3.23 -22.22
CA HIS A 225 4.52 -4.26 -23.25
C HIS A 225 4.83 -5.64 -22.65
N TYR A 226 3.86 -6.54 -22.66
CA TYR A 226 4.04 -7.93 -22.22
C TYR A 226 3.13 -8.87 -22.99
N ALA A 227 3.57 -10.12 -23.12
CA ALA A 227 2.79 -11.18 -23.77
C ALA A 227 1.82 -11.81 -22.76
N TYR A 228 0.62 -12.12 -23.23
CA TYR A 228 -0.39 -12.88 -22.51
C TYR A 228 -1.07 -13.89 -23.45
N VAL A 229 -1.81 -14.83 -22.89
CA VAL A 229 -2.52 -15.88 -23.64
C VAL A 229 -4.02 -15.65 -23.54
N VAL A 230 -4.69 -15.80 -24.67
CA VAL A 230 -6.16 -15.76 -24.77
C VAL A 230 -6.65 -17.15 -25.11
N HIS A 231 -7.59 -17.64 -24.34
CA HIS A 231 -8.28 -18.91 -24.58
C HIS A 231 -9.67 -18.63 -25.17
N ASN A 232 -9.92 -19.13 -26.37
CA ASN A 232 -11.21 -19.02 -27.05
C ASN A 232 -11.69 -20.45 -27.43
N GLY A 233 -12.43 -21.08 -26.54
CA GLY A 233 -12.79 -22.48 -26.69
C GLY A 233 -11.55 -23.38 -26.71
N VAL A 234 -11.31 -24.09 -27.81
CA VAL A 234 -10.13 -24.93 -28.01
C VAL A 234 -8.91 -24.17 -28.55
N ALA A 235 -9.13 -22.96 -29.08
CA ALA A 235 -8.07 -22.15 -29.63
C ALA A 235 -7.33 -21.39 -28.54
N THR A 236 -6.00 -21.38 -28.64
CA THR A 236 -5.11 -20.64 -27.73
C THR A 236 -4.24 -19.70 -28.57
N GLU A 237 -4.31 -18.42 -28.28
CA GLU A 237 -3.60 -17.38 -29.02
C GLU A 237 -2.70 -16.58 -28.08
N ARG A 238 -1.45 -16.37 -28.47
CA ARG A 238 -0.52 -15.48 -27.77
C ARG A 238 -0.63 -14.09 -28.34
N ARG A 239 -1.00 -13.13 -27.48
CA ARG A 239 -1.12 -11.70 -27.82
C ARG A 239 -0.16 -10.84 -26.98
N HIS A 240 0.04 -9.61 -27.40
CA HIS A 240 0.78 -8.60 -26.65
C HIS A 240 -0.15 -7.50 -26.16
N ARG A 241 0.04 -7.09 -24.91
CA ARG A 241 -0.74 -6.00 -24.34
C ARG A 241 -0.44 -4.71 -25.09
N ARG A 242 -1.49 -4.04 -25.54
CA ARG A 242 -1.45 -2.75 -26.24
C ARG A 242 -2.05 -1.67 -25.37
N ASN A 243 -1.89 -0.40 -25.76
CA ASN A 243 -2.44 0.76 -25.05
C ASN A 243 -2.15 0.73 -23.55
N SER A 244 -0.90 0.48 -23.17
CA SER A 244 -0.47 0.27 -21.78
C SER A 244 0.72 1.13 -21.36
N ARG A 245 1.10 2.11 -22.19
CA ARG A 245 2.20 3.02 -21.89
C ARG A 245 1.85 3.97 -20.75
N MET A 246 2.82 4.20 -19.88
CA MET A 246 2.69 5.09 -18.74
C MET A 246 3.92 5.98 -18.60
N GLN A 247 3.70 7.26 -18.28
CA GLN A 247 4.72 8.22 -17.92
C GLN A 247 4.30 8.93 -16.63
N ALA A 248 5.12 8.86 -15.61
CA ALA A 248 4.81 9.49 -14.34
C ALA A 248 6.03 10.22 -13.77
N LEU A 249 5.81 11.40 -13.22
CA LEU A 249 6.80 12.17 -12.47
C LEU A 249 6.28 12.36 -11.06
N THR A 250 7.06 11.92 -10.08
CA THR A 250 6.83 12.18 -8.65
C THR A 250 7.93 13.11 -8.15
N LEU A 251 7.55 14.17 -7.47
CA LEU A 251 8.45 15.05 -6.74
C LEU A 251 8.01 15.07 -5.28
N SER A 252 8.94 14.96 -4.36
CA SER A 252 8.69 15.01 -2.92
C SER A 252 9.70 15.91 -2.22
N GLY A 253 9.28 16.54 -1.14
CA GLY A 253 10.17 17.33 -0.32
C GLY A 253 9.60 17.52 1.07
N GLY A 254 10.48 17.70 2.04
CA GLY A 254 10.09 17.91 3.41
C GLY A 254 11.14 18.68 4.20
N ALA A 255 10.69 19.36 5.24
CA ALA A 255 11.54 20.02 6.20
C ALA A 255 11.03 19.74 7.62
N VAL A 256 11.94 19.52 8.53
CA VAL A 256 11.65 19.33 9.95
C VAL A 256 12.52 20.30 10.74
N ARG A 257 11.87 21.15 11.54
CA ARG A 257 12.54 22.00 12.54
C ARG A 257 12.28 21.42 13.93
N ARG A 258 13.35 21.28 14.70
CA ARG A 258 13.28 20.92 16.10
C ARG A 258 13.78 22.07 16.96
N ASP A 259 12.92 22.52 17.85
CA ASP A 259 13.30 23.57 18.81
C ASP A 259 14.05 22.94 20.01
N LYS A 260 14.84 23.75 20.70
CA LYS A 260 15.56 23.31 21.93
C LYS A 260 14.61 22.85 23.03
N GLY A 261 13.34 23.26 22.99
CA GLY A 261 12.30 22.91 23.97
C GLY A 261 11.21 22.05 23.34
N SER A 262 11.39 20.79 23.07
CA SER A 262 10.36 19.78 22.71
C SER A 262 9.41 20.09 21.53
N GLY A 263 9.52 21.25 20.88
CA GLY A 263 8.70 21.64 19.72
C GLY A 263 9.25 21.01 18.42
N GLN A 264 8.36 20.50 17.56
CA GLN A 264 8.71 20.00 16.24
C GLN A 264 7.71 20.49 15.20
N LEU A 265 8.21 21.21 14.18
CA LEU A 265 7.47 21.64 13.01
C LEU A 265 7.91 20.79 11.83
N GLU A 266 6.94 20.20 11.12
CA GLU A 266 7.18 19.36 9.94
C GLU A 266 6.43 19.98 8.75
N LEU A 267 7.12 20.16 7.64
CA LEU A 267 6.59 20.51 6.33
C LEU A 267 6.78 19.31 5.40
N LEU A 268 5.80 18.99 4.60
CA LEU A 268 5.86 17.99 3.58
C LEU A 268 5.11 18.47 2.35
N ALA A 269 5.71 18.32 1.18
CA ALA A 269 5.08 18.60 -0.11
C ALA A 269 5.34 17.44 -1.07
N ARG A 270 4.35 17.16 -1.93
CA ARG A 270 4.46 16.16 -2.96
C ARG A 270 3.68 16.58 -4.19
N ALA A 271 4.25 16.36 -5.37
CA ALA A 271 3.59 16.52 -6.66
C ALA A 271 3.67 15.20 -7.45
N TYR A 272 2.59 14.84 -8.09
CA TYR A 272 2.48 13.67 -8.97
C TYR A 272 1.84 14.10 -10.27
N LEU A 273 2.50 13.79 -11.38
CA LEU A 273 2.00 14.02 -12.74
C LEU A 273 2.04 12.68 -13.48
N ASN A 274 0.94 12.29 -14.10
CA ASN A 274 0.82 11.05 -14.80
C ASN A 274 0.11 11.23 -16.14
N ARG A 275 0.59 10.53 -17.15
CA ARG A 275 -0.09 10.31 -18.42
C ARG A 275 0.01 8.83 -18.73
N GLN A 276 -1.12 8.19 -18.91
CA GLN A 276 -1.17 6.76 -19.16
C GLN A 276 -2.24 6.39 -20.18
N GLU A 277 -1.93 5.37 -20.91
CA GLU A 277 -2.85 4.61 -21.71
C GLU A 277 -3.50 3.54 -20.83
N LEU A 278 -4.77 3.26 -21.06
CA LEU A 278 -5.54 2.27 -20.31
C LEU A 278 -5.85 1.11 -21.22
N PRO A 279 -5.25 -0.07 -20.98
CA PRO A 279 -5.41 -1.19 -21.89
C PRO A 279 -6.81 -1.83 -21.85
N GLY A 280 -7.65 -1.48 -20.88
CA GLY A 280 -9.00 -2.01 -20.72
C GLY A 280 -9.07 -3.53 -20.53
N ALA A 281 -10.28 -4.08 -20.50
CA ALA A 281 -10.50 -5.52 -20.51
C ALA A 281 -10.20 -6.13 -21.89
N VAL A 282 -9.58 -7.29 -21.92
CA VAL A 282 -9.40 -8.06 -23.15
C VAL A 282 -10.76 -8.55 -23.62
N ARG A 283 -11.17 -8.15 -24.82
CA ARG A 283 -12.38 -8.62 -25.50
C ARG A 283 -11.97 -9.47 -26.70
N LEU A 284 -12.64 -10.60 -26.87
CA LEU A 284 -12.47 -11.40 -28.10
C LEU A 284 -12.99 -10.58 -29.29
N TYR A 285 -12.21 -10.54 -30.37
CA TYR A 285 -12.54 -9.86 -31.63
C TYR A 285 -12.59 -8.32 -31.60
N LEU A 286 -12.25 -7.66 -30.47
CA LEU A 286 -12.17 -6.21 -30.39
C LEU A 286 -10.80 -5.82 -29.83
N ASP A 287 -10.01 -5.15 -30.66
CA ASP A 287 -8.64 -4.68 -30.29
C ASP A 287 -8.60 -3.17 -29.97
N ASN A 288 -9.76 -2.51 -29.86
CA ASN A 288 -9.88 -1.04 -29.86
C ASN A 288 -9.93 -0.48 -28.44
N ASN A 289 -8.90 -0.67 -27.64
CA ASN A 289 -8.77 0.02 -26.37
C ASN A 289 -7.80 1.20 -26.55
N ASP A 290 -8.35 2.39 -26.82
CA ASP A 290 -7.61 3.64 -26.99
C ASP A 290 -7.83 4.62 -25.82
N GLU A 291 -8.35 4.12 -24.72
CA GLU A 291 -8.62 4.87 -23.52
C GLU A 291 -7.32 5.47 -22.92
N ARG A 292 -7.40 6.70 -22.44
CA ARG A 292 -6.26 7.44 -21.88
C ARG A 292 -6.66 8.16 -20.60
N MET A 293 -5.72 8.30 -19.70
CA MET A 293 -5.89 9.08 -18.48
C MET A 293 -4.67 9.98 -18.26
N ALA A 294 -4.94 11.23 -17.88
CA ALA A 294 -3.93 12.15 -17.39
C ALA A 294 -4.33 12.62 -16.00
N GLU A 295 -3.38 12.61 -15.08
CA GLU A 295 -3.60 12.98 -13.69
C GLU A 295 -2.52 13.93 -13.20
N ARG A 296 -2.93 14.88 -12.36
CA ARG A 296 -2.04 15.78 -11.62
C ARG A 296 -2.53 15.83 -10.19
N GLU A 297 -1.64 15.66 -9.26
CA GLU A 297 -1.95 15.78 -7.83
C GLU A 297 -0.84 16.58 -7.14
N THR A 298 -1.22 17.51 -6.30
CA THR A 298 -0.31 18.23 -5.41
C THR A 298 -0.83 18.13 -3.99
N LEU A 299 0.07 17.89 -3.07
CA LEU A 299 -0.17 17.75 -1.65
C LEU A 299 0.81 18.61 -0.89
N ALA A 300 0.32 19.43 0.03
CA ALA A 300 1.13 20.18 1.00
C ALA A 300 0.61 19.91 2.42
N GLN A 301 1.51 19.66 3.36
CA GLN A 301 1.19 19.39 4.76
C GLN A 301 2.08 20.22 5.67
N LEU A 302 1.47 20.74 6.73
CA LEU A 302 2.15 21.39 7.86
C LEU A 302 1.71 20.67 9.13
N ARG A 303 2.65 20.29 9.99
CA ARG A 303 2.36 19.62 11.25
C ARG A 303 3.23 20.20 12.36
N TYR A 304 2.62 20.55 13.47
CA TYR A 304 3.30 21.03 14.66
C TYR A 304 2.96 20.14 15.86
N ARG A 305 3.99 19.77 16.60
CA ARG A 305 3.88 18.98 17.83
C ARG A 305 4.74 19.60 18.91
N ARG A 306 4.17 19.71 20.11
CA ARG A 306 4.89 20.25 21.26
C ARG A 306 4.40 19.62 22.57
N ALA A 307 5.32 19.29 23.47
CA ALA A 307 4.99 19.07 24.86
C ALA A 307 4.86 20.47 25.52
N LEU A 308 3.65 20.83 25.93
CA LEU A 308 3.37 22.08 26.64
C LEU A 308 3.84 21.98 28.07
N THR A 309 3.63 20.81 28.68
CA THR A 309 4.16 20.40 29.99
C THR A 309 4.60 18.93 29.90
N PRO A 310 5.26 18.35 30.91
CA PRO A 310 5.55 16.91 30.92
C PRO A 310 4.31 16.03 30.77
N ALA A 311 3.15 16.51 31.23
CA ALA A 311 1.87 15.78 31.16
C ALA A 311 1.00 16.18 29.96
N LEU A 312 1.21 17.34 29.32
CA LEU A 312 0.31 17.88 28.29
C LEU A 312 1.02 18.03 26.95
N ARG A 313 0.47 17.44 25.89
CA ARG A 313 1.00 17.48 24.53
C ARG A 313 -0.02 18.06 23.57
N LEU A 314 0.44 18.95 22.69
CA LEU A 314 -0.32 19.52 21.58
C LEU A 314 0.14 18.91 20.28
N GLU A 315 -0.80 18.55 19.42
CA GLU A 315 -0.56 18.22 18.03
C GLU A 315 -1.56 18.98 17.14
N THR A 316 -1.06 19.73 16.16
CA THR A 316 -1.87 20.40 15.15
C THR A 316 -1.32 20.10 13.77
N ALA A 317 -2.19 20.01 12.77
CA ALA A 317 -1.75 19.90 11.39
C ALA A 317 -2.76 20.51 10.42
N ALA A 318 -2.25 20.94 9.28
CA ALA A 318 -3.03 21.36 8.13
C ALA A 318 -2.55 20.64 6.88
N LYS A 319 -3.45 20.35 5.95
CA LYS A 319 -3.14 19.74 4.66
C LYS A 319 -4.03 20.38 3.59
N TYR A 320 -3.43 20.61 2.42
CA TYR A 320 -4.15 20.94 1.22
C TYR A 320 -3.79 19.97 0.11
N THR A 321 -4.80 19.44 -0.58
CA THR A 321 -4.63 18.57 -1.74
C THR A 321 -5.43 19.13 -2.91
N TRP A 322 -4.77 19.24 -4.04
CA TRP A 322 -5.39 19.53 -5.32
C TRP A 322 -5.14 18.38 -6.28
N SER A 323 -6.18 17.96 -7.02
CA SER A 323 -6.03 16.97 -8.09
C SER A 323 -6.87 17.32 -9.32
N ASP A 324 -6.32 17.05 -10.50
CA ASP A 324 -6.97 17.18 -11.80
C ASP A 324 -6.82 15.83 -12.52
N SER A 325 -7.94 15.23 -12.93
CA SER A 325 -7.97 13.94 -13.63
C SER A 325 -8.79 14.11 -14.91
N ARG A 326 -8.22 13.66 -16.03
CA ARG A 326 -8.83 13.68 -17.36
C ARG A 326 -8.83 12.30 -17.93
N TYR A 327 -10.02 11.78 -18.20
CA TYR A 327 -10.23 10.52 -18.88
C TYR A 327 -10.74 10.80 -20.28
N THR A 328 -10.23 10.07 -21.27
CA THR A 328 -10.61 10.17 -22.67
C THR A 328 -10.77 8.76 -23.23
N ASP A 329 -11.91 8.51 -23.85
CA ASP A 329 -12.25 7.24 -24.50
C ASP A 329 -12.79 7.52 -25.90
N PRO A 330 -11.97 7.36 -26.94
CA PRO A 330 -12.41 7.47 -28.32
C PRO A 330 -13.30 6.27 -28.68
N GLY A 331 -14.50 6.53 -29.18
CA GLY A 331 -15.43 5.48 -29.58
C GLY A 331 -16.58 6.06 -30.41
N ALA A 332 -16.99 5.34 -31.44
CA ALA A 332 -18.08 5.74 -32.31
C ALA A 332 -19.46 5.72 -31.62
N GLU A 333 -19.55 5.02 -30.48
CA GLU A 333 -20.72 4.95 -29.62
C GLU A 333 -21.00 6.26 -28.86
N TYR A 334 -20.02 7.13 -28.76
CA TYR A 334 -20.15 8.39 -28.04
C TYR A 334 -20.57 9.54 -28.97
N PRO A 335 -21.44 10.44 -28.52
CA PRO A 335 -21.74 11.67 -29.26
C PRO A 335 -20.45 12.46 -29.53
N GLY A 336 -20.17 12.73 -30.81
CA GLY A 336 -18.92 13.40 -31.24
C GLY A 336 -17.68 12.49 -31.23
N GLY A 337 -17.86 11.15 -31.21
CA GLY A 337 -16.79 10.17 -31.36
C GLY A 337 -15.80 10.07 -30.22
N CYS A 338 -16.10 10.66 -29.06
CA CYS A 338 -15.18 10.63 -27.91
C CYS A 338 -15.85 10.98 -26.58
N LEU A 339 -15.75 10.11 -25.60
CA LEU A 339 -16.11 10.44 -24.22
C LEU A 339 -14.94 11.18 -23.55
N ARG A 340 -15.22 12.33 -22.97
CA ARG A 340 -14.26 13.12 -22.19
C ARG A 340 -14.83 13.41 -20.81
N GLN A 341 -14.12 13.00 -19.77
CA GLN A 341 -14.49 13.27 -18.39
C GLN A 341 -13.34 13.96 -17.66
N ASN A 342 -13.62 15.16 -17.16
CA ASN A 342 -12.64 15.96 -16.42
C ASN A 342 -13.12 16.16 -14.99
N TYR A 343 -12.26 15.87 -14.01
CA TYR A 343 -12.55 16.04 -12.60
C TYR A 343 -11.45 16.84 -11.95
N ARG A 344 -11.84 17.89 -11.22
CA ARG A 344 -10.92 18.67 -10.39
C ARG A 344 -11.41 18.61 -8.95
N GLN A 345 -10.52 18.21 -8.05
CA GLN A 345 -10.83 18.10 -6.64
C GLN A 345 -9.91 19.02 -5.82
N HIS A 346 -10.48 19.60 -4.78
CA HIS A 346 -9.80 20.38 -3.76
C HIS A 346 -10.15 19.81 -2.40
N GLU A 347 -9.17 19.60 -1.56
CA GLU A 347 -9.37 19.23 -0.16
C GLU A 347 -8.55 20.14 0.74
N ALA A 348 -9.22 20.86 1.63
CA ALA A 348 -8.61 21.54 2.77
C ALA A 348 -8.89 20.73 4.03
N TYR A 349 -7.86 20.44 4.81
CA TYR A 349 -7.93 19.66 6.03
C TYR A 349 -7.16 20.33 7.15
N ALA A 350 -7.75 20.36 8.33
CA ALA A 350 -7.10 20.84 9.55
C ALA A 350 -7.42 19.90 10.71
N THR A 351 -6.48 19.71 11.61
CA THR A 351 -6.63 18.92 12.85
C THR A 351 -5.96 19.63 14.02
N ALA A 352 -6.56 19.51 15.19
CA ALA A 352 -5.98 19.92 16.45
C ALA A 352 -6.32 18.88 17.52
N GLY A 353 -5.35 18.60 18.39
CA GLY A 353 -5.55 17.65 19.47
C GLY A 353 -4.65 17.90 20.67
N LEU A 354 -5.16 17.55 21.83
CA LEU A 354 -4.48 17.61 23.11
C LEU A 354 -4.43 16.21 23.73
N GLY A 355 -3.25 15.82 24.19
CA GLY A 355 -3.03 14.60 24.93
C GLY A 355 -2.59 14.94 26.36
N TRP A 356 -3.23 14.36 27.34
CA TRP A 356 -2.99 14.57 28.76
C TRP A 356 -2.64 13.26 29.45
N ARG A 357 -1.45 13.21 30.06
CA ARG A 357 -0.94 12.05 30.79
C ARG A 357 -0.50 12.48 32.20
N PRO A 358 -1.46 12.59 33.15
CA PRO A 358 -1.17 13.03 34.49
C PRO A 358 -0.37 12.00 35.29
N ALA A 359 -0.52 10.72 34.97
CA ALA A 359 0.15 9.61 35.68
C ALA A 359 0.52 8.49 34.67
N GLY A 360 1.40 7.59 35.09
CA GLY A 360 1.84 6.47 34.27
C GLY A 360 0.72 5.48 33.90
N TRP A 361 -0.30 5.37 34.73
CA TRP A 361 -1.43 4.47 34.56
C TRP A 361 -2.59 5.05 33.75
N PHE A 362 -2.63 6.39 33.48
CA PHE A 362 -3.72 7.05 32.80
C PHE A 362 -3.23 8.03 31.74
N GLU A 363 -3.82 7.93 30.57
CA GLU A 363 -3.65 8.87 29.46
C GLU A 363 -5.01 9.18 28.84
N ALA A 364 -5.29 10.44 28.56
CA ALA A 364 -6.47 10.89 27.81
C ALA A 364 -6.06 11.73 26.61
N ALA A 365 -6.87 11.75 25.58
CA ALA A 365 -6.65 12.60 24.41
C ALA A 365 -7.98 13.03 23.80
N TYR A 366 -8.03 14.29 23.37
CA TYR A 366 -9.09 14.81 22.53
C TYR A 366 -8.49 15.33 21.23
N ALA A 367 -9.12 14.99 20.10
CA ALA A 367 -8.75 15.50 18.78
C ALA A 367 -10.00 15.90 18.00
N THR A 368 -9.86 16.92 17.17
CA THR A 368 -10.90 17.39 16.25
C THR A 368 -10.30 17.66 14.89
N ASP A 369 -11.01 17.25 13.83
CA ASP A 369 -10.61 17.42 12.44
C ASP A 369 -11.74 18.09 11.65
N VAL A 370 -11.36 18.99 10.75
CA VAL A 370 -12.26 19.58 9.75
C VAL A 370 -11.71 19.28 8.37
N ILE A 371 -12.56 18.74 7.51
CA ILE A 371 -12.25 18.38 6.13
C ILE A 371 -13.27 19.08 5.24
N HIS A 372 -12.83 19.93 4.34
CA HIS A 372 -13.67 20.50 3.29
C HIS A 372 -13.18 20.01 1.93
N ALA A 373 -14.03 19.27 1.23
CA ALA A 373 -13.75 18.72 -0.09
C ALA A 373 -14.74 19.28 -1.11
N ARG A 374 -14.23 19.73 -2.25
CA ARG A 374 -15.01 20.19 -3.39
C ARG A 374 -14.54 19.52 -4.65
N MET A 375 -15.49 19.11 -5.50
CA MET A 375 -15.21 18.57 -6.82
C MET A 375 -15.99 19.34 -7.87
N THR A 376 -15.33 19.64 -8.99
CA THR A 376 -15.96 20.14 -10.21
C THR A 376 -15.68 19.20 -11.34
N SER A 377 -16.65 19.02 -12.23
CA SER A 377 -16.52 18.22 -13.42
C SER A 377 -17.15 18.91 -14.63
N ASN A 378 -16.97 18.33 -15.81
CA ASN A 378 -17.68 18.73 -17.03
C ASN A 378 -19.02 18.01 -17.22
N LEU A 379 -19.47 17.22 -16.23
CA LEU A 379 -20.74 16.51 -16.24
C LEU A 379 -21.82 17.34 -15.52
N GLU A 380 -23.06 17.28 -15.99
CA GLU A 380 -24.15 18.10 -15.44
C GLU A 380 -24.53 17.72 -14.00
N THR A 381 -24.42 16.44 -13.65
CA THR A 381 -24.89 15.91 -12.37
C THR A 381 -23.96 16.15 -11.20
N ASP A 382 -22.64 16.32 -11.47
CA ASP A 382 -21.62 16.45 -10.44
C ASP A 382 -20.62 17.60 -10.69
N ASN A 383 -21.00 18.61 -11.45
CA ASN A 383 -20.13 19.70 -11.85
C ASN A 383 -19.67 20.61 -10.72
N ASN A 384 -20.33 20.62 -9.57
CA ASN A 384 -19.97 21.44 -8.42
C ASN A 384 -20.51 20.85 -7.11
N VAL A 385 -19.93 19.76 -6.67
CA VAL A 385 -20.30 19.09 -5.43
C VAL A 385 -19.27 19.36 -4.33
N TRP A 386 -19.74 19.46 -3.10
CA TRP A 386 -18.86 19.66 -1.96
C TRP A 386 -19.35 18.89 -0.72
N ARG A 387 -18.41 18.67 0.20
CA ARG A 387 -18.64 18.02 1.49
C ARG A 387 -17.77 18.63 2.56
N THR A 388 -18.38 19.00 3.68
CA THR A 388 -17.66 19.33 4.91
C THR A 388 -17.89 18.21 5.91
N THR A 389 -16.79 17.66 6.43
CA THR A 389 -16.82 16.61 7.46
C THR A 389 -16.12 17.14 8.70
N TRP A 390 -16.81 17.09 9.81
CA TRP A 390 -16.28 17.43 11.13
C TRP A 390 -16.17 16.16 11.96
N LEU A 391 -14.97 15.87 12.44
CA LEU A 391 -14.66 14.67 13.20
C LEU A 391 -14.19 15.04 14.59
N HIS A 392 -14.61 14.28 15.59
CA HIS A 392 -14.18 14.43 16.97
C HIS A 392 -13.77 13.07 17.51
N ALA A 393 -12.73 12.98 18.34
CA ALA A 393 -12.36 11.78 19.05
C ALA A 393 -12.01 12.10 20.50
N LEU A 394 -12.70 11.48 21.43
CA LEU A 394 -12.32 11.40 22.82
C LEU A 394 -11.74 10.01 23.09
N SER A 395 -10.57 9.97 23.66
CA SER A 395 -9.82 8.72 23.89
C SER A 395 -9.28 8.67 25.30
N ALA A 396 -9.31 7.50 25.92
CA ALA A 396 -8.71 7.25 27.24
C ALA A 396 -7.98 5.91 27.22
N ARG A 397 -6.85 5.84 27.91
CA ARG A 397 -6.07 4.63 28.13
C ARG A 397 -5.78 4.45 29.61
N PHE A 398 -6.07 3.26 30.12
CA PHE A 398 -5.73 2.81 31.45
C PHE A 398 -4.70 1.70 31.33
N THR A 399 -3.62 1.80 32.07
CA THR A 399 -2.54 0.81 32.10
C THR A 399 -2.30 0.37 33.56
N ALA A 400 -2.56 -0.90 33.84
CA ALA A 400 -2.36 -1.52 35.14
C ALA A 400 -1.37 -2.69 34.99
N GLY A 401 -0.13 -2.49 35.41
CA GLY A 401 0.92 -3.49 35.23
C GLY A 401 1.10 -3.91 33.77
N ALA A 402 0.79 -5.15 33.48
CA ALA A 402 0.90 -5.75 32.13
C ALA A 402 -0.34 -5.56 31.26
N VAL A 403 -1.43 -4.98 31.77
CA VAL A 403 -2.71 -4.83 31.09
C VAL A 403 -2.94 -3.38 30.68
N SER A 404 -3.37 -3.14 29.46
CA SER A 404 -3.74 -1.84 28.92
C SER A 404 -5.13 -1.89 28.29
N LEU A 405 -6.02 -1.01 28.74
CA LEU A 405 -7.35 -0.83 28.19
C LEU A 405 -7.43 0.54 27.51
N THR A 406 -7.74 0.58 26.22
CA THR A 406 -7.95 1.82 25.46
C THR A 406 -9.40 1.90 25.01
N ALA A 407 -10.08 2.98 25.36
CA ALA A 407 -11.42 3.31 24.90
C ALA A 407 -11.39 4.58 24.05
N ARG A 408 -12.12 4.60 22.92
CA ARG A 408 -12.32 5.77 22.08
C ARG A 408 -13.78 5.92 21.71
N LEU A 409 -14.23 7.16 21.64
CA LEU A 409 -15.51 7.52 21.09
C LEU A 409 -15.28 8.54 20.00
N THR A 410 -15.67 8.19 18.74
CA THR A 410 -15.52 9.12 17.61
C THR A 410 -16.89 9.64 17.16
N GLY A 411 -16.98 10.96 16.97
CA GLY A 411 -18.13 11.67 16.43
C GLY A 411 -17.87 12.13 15.00
N THR A 412 -18.81 11.91 14.11
CA THR A 412 -18.77 12.38 12.72
C THR A 412 -19.99 13.23 12.42
N LEU A 413 -19.79 14.45 11.93
CA LEU A 413 -20.80 15.32 11.36
C LEU A 413 -20.49 15.52 9.89
N LEU A 414 -21.42 15.20 9.01
CA LEU A 414 -21.26 15.23 7.57
C LEU A 414 -22.29 16.16 6.94
N TYR A 415 -21.82 17.16 6.20
CA TYR A 415 -22.65 18.13 5.48
C TYR A 415 -22.28 18.07 4.00
N ASN A 416 -23.28 17.89 3.15
CA ASN A 416 -23.12 17.81 1.70
C ASN A 416 -23.82 18.99 1.03
N GLY A 417 -23.28 19.41 -0.13
CA GLY A 417 -23.91 20.35 -1.04
C GLY A 417 -23.67 19.95 -2.48
N ASN A 418 -24.60 20.34 -3.33
CA ASN A 418 -24.53 20.20 -4.76
C ASN A 418 -25.24 21.39 -5.40
N ALA A 419 -24.59 22.05 -6.34
CA ALA A 419 -25.19 23.14 -7.11
C ALA A 419 -25.92 22.63 -8.37
N ALA A 420 -25.75 21.35 -8.71
CA ALA A 420 -26.39 20.74 -9.87
C ALA A 420 -27.83 20.26 -9.58
N ALA A 421 -28.61 20.04 -10.64
CA ALA A 421 -30.01 19.62 -10.58
C ALA A 421 -30.22 18.21 -9.97
N ALA A 422 -29.17 17.39 -9.88
CA ALA A 422 -29.24 16.02 -9.34
C ALA A 422 -29.61 15.92 -7.84
N GLY A 423 -29.78 17.05 -7.16
CA GLY A 423 -30.10 17.11 -5.74
C GLY A 423 -28.87 16.93 -4.85
N ARG A 424 -29.10 17.00 -3.54
CA ARG A 424 -28.05 16.95 -2.51
C ARG A 424 -28.05 15.60 -1.80
N ALA A 425 -26.88 14.99 -1.64
CA ALA A 425 -26.70 13.82 -0.80
C ALA A 425 -27.07 14.10 0.67
N ARG A 426 -27.47 13.05 1.38
CA ARG A 426 -27.92 13.18 2.78
C ARG A 426 -26.80 13.62 3.70
N ASN A 427 -27.08 14.54 4.60
CA ASN A 427 -26.24 14.82 5.76
C ASN A 427 -26.30 13.64 6.74
N ALA A 428 -25.26 13.46 7.54
CA ALA A 428 -25.21 12.37 8.50
C ALA A 428 -24.51 12.78 9.80
N ARG A 429 -24.94 12.15 10.91
CA ARG A 429 -24.32 12.26 12.23
C ARG A 429 -24.12 10.86 12.78
N ARG A 430 -22.94 10.58 13.33
CA ARG A 430 -22.63 9.26 13.90
C ARG A 430 -21.70 9.35 15.08
N LEU A 431 -21.97 8.49 16.07
CA LEU A 431 -21.04 8.15 17.14
C LEU A 431 -20.61 6.69 16.94
N THR A 432 -19.29 6.43 17.05
CA THR A 432 -18.71 5.12 16.85
C THR A 432 -17.74 4.79 17.99
N PRO A 433 -18.04 3.76 18.81
CA PRO A 433 -17.19 3.34 19.92
C PRO A 433 -16.08 2.40 19.45
N TRP A 434 -14.93 2.48 20.13
CA TRP A 434 -13.80 1.59 19.99
C TRP A 434 -13.32 1.17 21.35
N LEU A 435 -12.97 -0.10 21.50
CA LEU A 435 -12.40 -0.66 22.71
C LEU A 435 -11.25 -1.59 22.33
N THR A 436 -10.10 -1.44 22.96
CA THR A 436 -8.93 -2.28 22.72
C THR A 436 -8.31 -2.67 24.06
N LEU A 437 -8.12 -3.97 24.24
CA LEU A 437 -7.46 -4.57 25.39
C LEU A 437 -6.13 -5.17 24.94
N GLY A 438 -5.05 -4.84 25.61
CA GLY A 438 -3.73 -5.45 25.48
C GLY A 438 -3.29 -6.06 26.80
N TRP A 439 -2.76 -7.27 26.75
CA TRP A 439 -2.17 -7.94 27.90
C TRP A 439 -0.82 -8.53 27.54
N GLN A 440 0.24 -7.99 28.17
CA GLN A 440 1.61 -8.50 28.04
C GLN A 440 1.83 -9.61 29.06
N ALA A 441 1.37 -10.84 28.73
CA ALA A 441 1.38 -11.97 29.66
C ALA A 441 2.79 -12.43 30.05
N ILE A 442 3.75 -12.36 29.09
CA ILE A 442 5.16 -12.68 29.33
C ILE A 442 6.02 -11.55 28.76
N ARG A 443 6.96 -11.07 29.59
CA ARG A 443 7.95 -10.07 29.18
C ARG A 443 9.28 -10.37 29.84
N THR A 444 10.12 -11.12 29.11
CA THR A 444 11.50 -11.40 29.50
C THR A 444 12.44 -11.05 28.36
N ASP A 445 13.73 -11.07 28.56
CA ASP A 445 14.73 -10.82 27.48
C ASP A 445 14.70 -11.89 26.39
N ARG A 446 14.21 -13.10 26.71
CA ARG A 446 14.19 -14.25 25.79
C ARG A 446 12.79 -14.61 25.26
N ALA A 447 11.74 -14.17 25.92
CA ALA A 447 10.38 -14.49 25.56
C ALA A 447 9.43 -13.34 25.83
N GLY A 448 8.54 -13.08 24.90
CA GLY A 448 7.43 -12.17 25.02
C GLY A 448 6.14 -12.84 24.53
N LEU A 449 5.06 -12.69 25.29
CA LEU A 449 3.72 -13.13 24.90
C LEU A 449 2.76 -11.98 25.12
N ALA A 450 2.15 -11.49 24.06
CA ALA A 450 1.14 -10.46 24.08
C ALA A 450 -0.19 -10.98 23.55
N LEU A 451 -1.26 -10.73 24.29
CA LEU A 451 -2.64 -11.03 23.92
C LEU A 451 -3.37 -9.71 23.66
N ARG A 452 -4.28 -9.71 22.72
CA ARG A 452 -5.09 -8.54 22.37
C ARG A 452 -6.50 -8.91 22.06
N ALA A 453 -7.42 -8.01 22.42
CA ALA A 453 -8.82 -8.07 21.99
C ALA A 453 -9.27 -6.68 21.57
N HIS A 454 -10.12 -6.60 20.58
CA HIS A 454 -10.67 -5.31 20.17
C HIS A 454 -12.11 -5.43 19.70
N TYR A 455 -12.86 -4.34 19.90
CA TYR A 455 -14.12 -4.04 19.26
C TYR A 455 -14.07 -2.63 18.72
N LYS A 456 -14.51 -2.41 17.47
CA LYS A 456 -14.59 -1.08 16.88
C LYS A 456 -15.74 -0.96 15.90
N GLU A 457 -16.33 0.24 15.87
CA GLU A 457 -17.24 0.64 14.83
C GLU A 457 -16.59 1.69 13.93
N THR A 458 -16.84 1.60 12.63
CA THR A 458 -16.38 2.59 11.65
C THR A 458 -17.54 2.98 10.74
N PHE A 459 -17.42 4.18 10.20
CA PHE A 459 -18.42 4.81 9.34
C PHE A 459 -17.77 5.21 8.02
N ARG A 460 -18.40 4.89 6.89
CA ARG A 460 -17.98 5.30 5.56
C ARG A 460 -19.06 6.15 4.90
N ALA A 461 -18.73 7.39 4.58
CA ALA A 461 -19.59 8.25 3.77
C ALA A 461 -19.64 7.75 2.32
N PRO A 462 -20.78 7.87 1.62
CA PRO A 462 -20.84 7.63 0.18
C PRO A 462 -19.88 8.57 -0.56
N THR A 463 -19.28 8.11 -1.62
CA THR A 463 -18.38 8.92 -2.47
C THR A 463 -19.15 9.87 -3.37
N PHE A 464 -18.48 10.83 -4.00
CA PHE A 464 -19.14 11.71 -4.96
C PHE A 464 -19.63 10.92 -6.19
N THR A 465 -18.86 9.94 -6.67
CA THR A 465 -19.31 9.05 -7.76
C THR A 465 -20.53 8.22 -7.35
N GLU A 466 -20.56 7.64 -6.14
CA GLU A 466 -21.72 6.88 -5.65
C GLU A 466 -22.98 7.74 -5.53
N CYS A 467 -22.81 9.04 -5.23
CA CYS A 467 -23.94 9.95 -5.09
C CYS A 467 -24.40 10.58 -6.40
N TYR A 468 -23.49 10.96 -7.29
CA TYR A 468 -23.77 11.93 -8.33
C TYR A 468 -23.40 11.51 -9.75
N TYR A 469 -22.68 10.38 -9.95
CA TYR A 469 -22.30 9.98 -11.29
C TYR A 469 -23.53 9.72 -12.17
N TYR A 470 -23.59 10.34 -13.35
CA TYR A 470 -24.79 10.41 -14.17
C TYR A 470 -25.37 9.05 -14.61
N HIS A 471 -24.53 8.00 -14.75
CA HIS A 471 -25.01 6.68 -15.17
C HIS A 471 -25.65 5.87 -14.03
N TYR A 472 -25.15 6.02 -12.77
CA TYR A 472 -25.57 5.13 -11.69
C TYR A 472 -25.56 5.75 -10.29
N GLY A 473 -25.17 7.01 -10.15
CA GLY A 473 -25.15 7.70 -8.85
C GLY A 473 -26.54 7.88 -8.27
N SER A 474 -26.64 7.84 -6.94
CA SER A 474 -27.85 8.10 -6.20
C SER A 474 -27.60 8.95 -4.96
N PRO A 475 -28.10 10.19 -4.86
CA PRO A 475 -27.96 11.02 -3.67
C PRO A 475 -28.66 10.44 -2.42
N GLN A 476 -29.52 9.43 -2.60
CA GLN A 476 -30.28 8.82 -1.52
C GLN A 476 -29.55 7.71 -0.78
N VAL A 477 -28.36 7.31 -1.24
CA VAL A 477 -27.59 6.25 -0.57
C VAL A 477 -27.19 6.67 0.85
N ARG A 478 -27.33 5.71 1.76
CA ARG A 478 -26.96 5.85 3.16
C ARG A 478 -25.50 5.49 3.37
N PRO A 479 -24.82 6.13 4.32
CA PRO A 479 -23.46 5.73 4.73
C PRO A 479 -23.39 4.29 5.23
N GLU A 480 -22.27 3.62 4.96
CA GLU A 480 -22.00 2.28 5.47
C GLU A 480 -21.55 2.33 6.94
N ARG A 481 -21.90 1.30 7.69
CA ARG A 481 -21.42 1.07 9.05
C ARG A 481 -20.75 -0.29 9.14
N ALA A 482 -19.48 -0.33 9.56
CA ALA A 482 -18.77 -1.57 9.80
C ALA A 482 -18.52 -1.74 11.30
N ARG A 483 -18.90 -2.90 11.85
CA ARG A 483 -18.59 -3.36 13.20
C ARG A 483 -17.56 -4.46 13.08
N GLN A 484 -16.49 -4.38 13.86
CA GLN A 484 -15.40 -5.32 13.85
C GLN A 484 -15.08 -5.75 15.28
N ALA A 485 -14.77 -7.03 15.43
CA ALA A 485 -14.22 -7.60 16.67
C ALA A 485 -13.10 -8.57 16.33
N GLY A 486 -12.12 -8.70 17.19
CA GLY A 486 -11.03 -9.64 16.98
C GLY A 486 -10.26 -9.94 18.24
N LEU A 487 -9.61 -11.08 18.21
CA LEU A 487 -8.71 -11.58 19.23
C LEU A 487 -7.38 -11.92 18.57
N GLY A 488 -6.28 -11.66 19.23
CA GLY A 488 -4.97 -11.99 18.68
C GLY A 488 -3.94 -12.31 19.73
N VAL A 489 -2.93 -13.05 19.31
CA VAL A 489 -1.76 -13.42 20.12
C VAL A 489 -0.50 -13.15 19.31
N THR A 490 0.53 -12.66 19.98
CA THR A 490 1.89 -12.55 19.44
C THR A 490 2.87 -13.14 20.41
N ALA A 491 3.64 -14.14 19.98
CA ALA A 491 4.72 -14.73 20.72
C ALA A 491 6.06 -14.37 20.07
N ARG A 492 7.01 -13.92 20.87
CA ARG A 492 8.39 -13.67 20.47
C ARG A 492 9.31 -14.52 21.33
N LEU A 493 10.18 -15.25 20.67
CA LEU A 493 11.12 -16.14 21.31
C LEU A 493 12.53 -15.84 20.78
N GLN A 494 13.46 -15.65 21.69
CA GLN A 494 14.88 -15.51 21.39
C GLN A 494 15.68 -16.54 22.21
N PRO A 495 15.61 -17.84 21.85
CA PRO A 495 16.24 -18.91 22.61
C PRO A 495 17.75 -18.73 22.71
N SER A 496 18.35 -18.07 21.71
CA SER A 496 19.77 -17.75 21.68
C SER A 496 20.05 -16.42 20.96
N ALA A 497 21.25 -15.88 21.09
CA ALA A 497 21.67 -14.70 20.31
C ALA A 497 21.66 -14.93 18.78
N ARG A 498 21.59 -16.19 18.34
CA ARG A 498 21.62 -16.59 16.92
C ARG A 498 20.23 -16.85 16.35
N LEU A 499 19.21 -17.09 17.18
CA LEU A 499 17.86 -17.47 16.74
C LEU A 499 16.82 -16.53 17.34
N ALA A 500 16.02 -15.88 16.49
CA ALA A 500 14.84 -15.11 16.88
C ALA A 500 13.63 -15.63 16.09
N LEU A 501 12.53 -15.87 16.80
CA LEU A 501 11.26 -16.35 16.26
C LEU A 501 10.16 -15.37 16.63
N THR A 502 9.24 -15.12 15.70
CA THR A 502 8.00 -14.37 15.93
C THR A 502 6.85 -15.16 15.36
N LEU A 503 5.85 -15.42 16.20
CA LEU A 503 4.61 -16.09 15.83
C LEU A 503 3.47 -15.15 16.16
N ARG A 504 2.53 -15.01 15.22
CA ARG A 504 1.34 -14.18 15.40
C ARG A 504 0.13 -14.94 14.86
N ALA A 505 -0.98 -14.86 15.58
CA ALA A 505 -2.26 -15.36 15.13
C ALA A 505 -3.37 -14.38 15.53
N ASP A 506 -4.27 -14.08 14.61
CA ASP A 506 -5.42 -13.19 14.81
C ASP A 506 -6.68 -13.85 14.27
N ALA A 507 -7.75 -13.84 15.05
CA ALA A 507 -9.11 -14.16 14.63
C ALA A 507 -9.90 -12.86 14.53
N PHE A 508 -10.64 -12.67 13.45
CA PHE A 508 -11.44 -11.47 13.24
C PHE A 508 -12.84 -11.78 12.74
N GLY A 509 -13.77 -10.92 13.12
CA GLY A 509 -15.14 -10.89 12.60
C GLY A 509 -15.55 -9.47 12.30
N ALA A 510 -16.23 -9.25 11.18
CA ALA A 510 -16.75 -7.95 10.79
C ALA A 510 -18.16 -8.08 10.18
N ARG A 511 -18.98 -7.05 10.39
CA ARG A 511 -20.30 -6.92 9.79
C ARG A 511 -20.48 -5.52 9.25
N ILE A 512 -20.72 -5.41 7.93
CA ILE A 512 -21.07 -4.16 7.27
C ILE A 512 -22.58 -4.12 7.09
N THR A 513 -23.20 -3.03 7.50
CA THR A 513 -24.61 -2.73 7.23
C THR A 513 -24.71 -1.56 6.28
N ASP A 514 -25.79 -1.51 5.50
CA ASP A 514 -26.01 -0.51 4.45
C ASP A 514 -24.89 -0.48 3.39
N ARG A 515 -24.33 -1.65 3.03
CA ARG A 515 -23.26 -1.76 2.02
C ARG A 515 -23.68 -1.07 0.73
N ILE A 516 -22.86 -0.13 0.26
CA ILE A 516 -23.11 0.58 -1.00
C ILE A 516 -22.53 -0.27 -2.15
N THR A 517 -23.35 -0.48 -3.17
CA THR A 517 -22.97 -1.19 -4.39
C THR A 517 -23.77 -0.68 -5.57
N SER A 518 -23.22 -0.82 -6.77
CA SER A 518 -23.96 -0.57 -7.99
C SER A 518 -24.52 -1.89 -8.51
N VAL A 519 -25.81 -1.92 -8.77
CA VAL A 519 -26.56 -3.09 -9.26
C VAL A 519 -27.21 -2.76 -10.61
N PRO A 520 -27.28 -3.71 -11.56
CA PRO A 520 -28.02 -3.51 -12.79
C PRO A 520 -29.52 -3.45 -12.49
N VAL A 521 -30.20 -2.44 -13.02
CA VAL A 521 -31.67 -2.32 -12.99
C VAL A 521 -32.24 -2.87 -14.30
N THR A 522 -31.53 -2.62 -15.39
CA THR A 522 -31.75 -3.20 -16.72
C THR A 522 -30.41 -3.60 -17.32
N LEU A 523 -30.40 -4.17 -18.53
CA LEU A 523 -29.15 -4.52 -19.26
C LEU A 523 -28.17 -3.34 -19.37
N ASN A 524 -28.66 -2.10 -19.47
CA ASN A 524 -27.85 -0.91 -19.71
C ASN A 524 -27.91 0.12 -18.58
N ILE A 525 -28.79 -0.06 -17.59
CA ILE A 525 -28.99 0.90 -16.50
C ILE A 525 -28.51 0.28 -15.19
N TRP A 526 -27.51 0.90 -14.59
CA TRP A 526 -27.01 0.57 -13.25
C TRP A 526 -27.51 1.61 -12.24
N ARG A 527 -27.65 1.21 -11.02
CA ARG A 527 -28.03 2.11 -9.94
C ARG A 527 -27.24 1.81 -8.68
N THR A 528 -26.67 2.83 -8.07
CA THR A 528 -26.05 2.73 -6.76
C THR A 528 -27.11 2.67 -5.68
N THR A 529 -27.04 1.66 -4.84
CA THR A 529 -28.00 1.41 -3.77
C THR A 529 -27.32 0.82 -2.55
N ASN A 530 -28.01 0.81 -1.43
CA ASN A 530 -27.57 0.07 -0.25
C ASN A 530 -28.12 -1.35 -0.30
N ILE A 531 -27.24 -2.33 -0.45
CA ILE A 531 -27.58 -3.73 -0.23
C ILE A 531 -27.35 -4.07 1.26
N GLY A 532 -28.32 -4.67 1.86
CA GLY A 532 -28.42 -5.15 3.24
C GLY A 532 -27.11 -5.27 4.03
N ARG A 533 -26.62 -6.50 4.19
CA ARG A 533 -25.55 -6.83 5.14
C ARG A 533 -24.48 -7.68 4.49
N VAL A 534 -23.23 -7.40 4.83
CA VAL A 534 -22.08 -8.25 4.49
C VAL A 534 -21.41 -8.69 5.77
N SER A 535 -21.10 -9.98 5.89
CA SER A 535 -20.30 -10.53 6.98
C SER A 535 -18.93 -10.97 6.46
N SER A 536 -17.89 -10.68 7.24
CA SER A 536 -16.52 -11.15 7.04
C SER A 536 -16.04 -11.83 8.31
N THR A 537 -15.51 -13.03 8.21
CA THR A 537 -14.86 -13.74 9.31
C THR A 537 -13.57 -14.38 8.82
N GLY A 538 -12.56 -14.48 9.65
CA GLY A 538 -11.31 -15.06 9.22
C GLY A 538 -10.31 -15.29 10.34
N LEU A 539 -9.23 -15.97 9.93
CA LEU A 539 -8.04 -16.25 10.74
C LEU A 539 -6.81 -15.79 9.95
N GLU A 540 -5.88 -15.19 10.64
CA GLU A 540 -4.57 -14.83 10.14
C GLU A 540 -3.50 -15.50 10.97
N ALA A 541 -2.44 -15.97 10.32
CA ALA A 541 -1.27 -16.49 10.97
C ALA A 541 -0.01 -15.91 10.30
N GLU A 542 0.98 -15.59 11.09
CA GLU A 542 2.30 -15.18 10.65
C GLU A 542 3.35 -15.92 11.47
N ALA A 543 4.36 -16.47 10.78
CA ALA A 543 5.56 -17.02 11.39
C ALA A 543 6.78 -16.37 10.74
N ALA A 544 7.73 -15.91 11.55
CA ALA A 544 8.98 -15.36 11.08
C ALA A 544 10.15 -15.87 11.92
N ALA A 545 11.24 -16.25 11.27
CA ALA A 545 12.47 -16.72 11.89
C ALA A 545 13.66 -15.94 11.33
N THR A 546 14.57 -15.59 12.19
CA THR A 546 15.89 -15.05 11.82
C THR A 546 16.97 -15.89 12.48
N VAL A 547 17.86 -16.46 11.66
CA VAL A 547 18.99 -17.28 12.10
C VAL A 547 20.29 -16.60 11.69
N ARG A 548 21.24 -16.50 12.63
CA ARG A 548 22.60 -15.97 12.39
C ARG A 548 23.61 -17.09 12.59
N PRO A 549 23.83 -17.96 11.57
CA PRO A 549 24.73 -19.11 11.70
C PRO A 549 26.19 -18.68 11.92
N ALA A 550 26.59 -17.56 11.30
CA ALA A 550 27.92 -16.98 11.43
C ALA A 550 27.84 -15.45 11.48
N ARG A 551 28.96 -14.78 11.79
CA ARG A 551 29.03 -13.31 11.97
C ARG A 551 28.50 -12.50 10.77
N ASN A 552 28.76 -12.98 9.54
CA ASN A 552 28.41 -12.29 8.30
C ASN A 552 27.26 -12.99 7.53
N HIS A 553 26.60 -13.95 8.17
CA HIS A 553 25.49 -14.67 7.55
C HIS A 553 24.20 -14.48 8.36
N ARG A 554 23.12 -14.15 7.67
CA ARG A 554 21.79 -14.05 8.24
C ARG A 554 20.79 -14.71 7.29
N LEU A 555 20.10 -15.72 7.80
CA LEU A 555 18.98 -16.36 7.15
C LEU A 555 17.70 -15.81 7.76
N GLU A 556 16.75 -15.43 6.91
CA GLU A 556 15.43 -14.99 7.28
C GLU A 556 14.42 -15.86 6.57
N ALA A 557 13.45 -16.36 7.30
CA ALA A 557 12.30 -17.07 6.75
C ALA A 557 11.03 -16.47 7.33
N GLY A 558 9.98 -16.42 6.53
CA GLY A 558 8.68 -15.94 7.00
C GLY A 558 7.56 -16.52 6.15
N ALA A 559 6.42 -16.74 6.78
CA ALA A 559 5.21 -17.17 6.11
C ALA A 559 4.02 -16.43 6.71
N THR A 560 3.06 -16.08 5.87
CA THR A 560 1.76 -15.56 6.28
C THR A 560 0.65 -16.40 5.66
N TYR A 561 -0.43 -16.56 6.39
CA TYR A 561 -1.62 -17.25 5.89
C TYR A 561 -2.87 -16.52 6.37
N THR A 562 -3.82 -16.32 5.48
CA THR A 562 -5.12 -15.72 5.76
C THR A 562 -6.22 -16.65 5.23
N LEU A 563 -7.08 -17.07 6.12
CA LEU A 563 -8.36 -17.71 5.81
C LEU A 563 -9.45 -16.68 6.03
N GLN A 564 -10.25 -16.37 4.99
CA GLN A 564 -11.34 -15.41 5.12
C GLN A 564 -12.60 -15.88 4.40
N ARG A 565 -13.74 -15.59 5.01
CA ARG A 565 -15.06 -15.90 4.47
C ARG A 565 -15.92 -14.65 4.46
N LEU A 566 -16.20 -14.17 3.25
CA LEU A 566 -17.03 -12.99 3.01
C LEU A 566 -18.33 -13.43 2.35
N ARG A 567 -19.47 -13.01 2.93
CA ARG A 567 -20.80 -13.41 2.44
C ARG A 567 -21.75 -12.23 2.42
N ASN A 568 -22.68 -12.25 1.48
CA ASN A 568 -23.87 -11.43 1.56
C ASN A 568 -24.80 -12.04 2.61
N ALA A 569 -24.92 -11.38 3.78
CA ALA A 569 -25.73 -11.84 4.89
C ALA A 569 -27.19 -11.42 4.80
N THR A 570 -27.62 -10.76 3.71
CA THR A 570 -29.00 -10.36 3.45
C THR A 570 -29.75 -11.44 2.70
N ALA A 571 -29.07 -12.17 1.83
CA ALA A 571 -29.66 -13.25 1.06
C ALA A 571 -29.76 -14.50 1.95
N THR A 572 -30.94 -14.96 2.24
CA THR A 572 -31.22 -16.19 2.99
C THR A 572 -30.73 -17.46 2.27
N SER A 573 -30.39 -17.36 0.99
CA SER A 573 -30.15 -18.51 0.09
C SER A 573 -28.72 -18.65 -0.45
N SER A 574 -27.80 -17.70 -0.27
CA SER A 574 -26.46 -17.81 -0.86
C SER A 574 -25.33 -17.75 0.16
N PRO A 575 -24.72 -18.91 0.50
CA PRO A 575 -23.53 -19.00 1.34
C PRO A 575 -22.24 -18.63 0.58
N LEU A 576 -22.33 -18.12 -0.66
CA LEU A 576 -21.21 -17.94 -1.57
C LEU A 576 -20.32 -16.77 -1.15
N GLN A 577 -19.04 -16.88 -1.52
CA GLN A 577 -18.02 -15.86 -1.32
C GLN A 577 -18.32 -14.61 -2.18
N LEU A 578 -18.07 -13.42 -1.67
CA LEU A 578 -18.21 -12.20 -2.46
C LEU A 578 -17.25 -12.19 -3.66
N PRO A 579 -17.62 -11.56 -4.78
CA PRO A 579 -16.78 -11.48 -5.97
C PRO A 579 -15.38 -10.92 -5.68
N TYR A 580 -14.41 -11.38 -6.46
CA TYR A 580 -13.00 -10.96 -6.40
C TYR A 580 -12.36 -11.07 -5.02
N THR A 581 -12.82 -12.00 -4.19
CA THR A 581 -12.25 -12.19 -2.85
C THR A 581 -11.77 -13.63 -2.70
N PRO A 582 -10.47 -13.87 -2.58
CA PRO A 582 -9.94 -15.20 -2.34
C PRO A 582 -10.30 -15.66 -0.93
N ARG A 583 -10.60 -16.95 -0.76
CA ARG A 583 -10.83 -17.56 0.56
C ARG A 583 -9.51 -17.82 1.30
N HIS A 584 -8.48 -18.22 0.57
CA HIS A 584 -7.16 -18.51 1.10
C HIS A 584 -6.14 -17.57 0.42
N VAL A 585 -5.32 -16.93 1.22
CA VAL A 585 -4.17 -16.14 0.78
C VAL A 585 -2.97 -16.60 1.58
N ALA A 586 -1.88 -16.97 0.92
CA ALA A 586 -0.66 -17.35 1.57
C ALA A 586 0.54 -16.59 0.96
N SER A 587 1.51 -16.27 1.80
CA SER A 587 2.81 -15.83 1.33
C SER A 587 3.92 -16.55 2.09
N ALA A 588 5.03 -16.79 1.41
CA ALA A 588 6.25 -17.29 2.03
C ALA A 588 7.44 -16.50 1.51
N ARG A 589 8.43 -16.30 2.35
CA ARG A 589 9.68 -15.64 1.98
C ARG A 589 10.87 -16.34 2.61
N MET A 590 11.98 -16.31 1.90
CA MET A 590 13.26 -16.77 2.38
C MET A 590 14.34 -15.80 1.93
N GLY A 591 15.20 -15.34 2.83
CA GLY A 591 16.30 -14.42 2.55
C GLY A 591 17.61 -14.97 3.08
N TRP A 592 18.68 -14.85 2.32
CA TRP A 592 20.03 -15.15 2.73
C TRP A 592 20.93 -13.93 2.49
N ILE A 593 21.28 -13.27 3.57
CA ILE A 593 22.23 -12.15 3.59
C ILE A 593 23.61 -12.73 3.85
N ASN A 594 24.54 -12.46 2.97
CA ASN A 594 25.88 -13.02 3.00
C ASN A 594 26.91 -12.04 2.38
N PRO A 595 28.24 -12.28 2.52
CA PRO A 595 29.25 -11.35 2.00
C PRO A 595 29.36 -11.28 0.48
N TRP A 596 28.88 -12.30 -0.23
CA TRP A 596 29.09 -12.41 -1.67
C TRP A 596 27.94 -11.82 -2.50
N CYS A 597 26.77 -12.37 -2.35
CA CYS A 597 25.57 -11.94 -3.06
C CYS A 597 24.33 -12.30 -2.24
N ASN A 598 23.56 -11.31 -1.85
CA ASN A 598 22.32 -11.53 -1.09
C ASN A 598 21.23 -12.08 -2.00
N VAL A 599 20.42 -12.97 -1.46
CA VAL A 599 19.34 -13.66 -2.18
C VAL A 599 18.06 -13.54 -1.38
N ALA A 600 16.94 -13.24 -2.05
CA ALA A 600 15.61 -13.38 -1.48
C ALA A 600 14.69 -14.11 -2.45
N LEU A 601 13.84 -14.97 -1.91
CA LEU A 601 12.77 -15.66 -2.62
C LEU A 601 11.44 -15.27 -1.97
N ASN A 602 10.43 -14.98 -2.78
CA ASN A 602 9.09 -14.64 -2.34
C ASN A 602 8.08 -15.49 -3.11
N LEU A 603 7.15 -16.11 -2.41
CA LEU A 603 6.05 -16.87 -2.98
C LEU A 603 4.74 -16.25 -2.48
N MET A 604 3.81 -15.99 -3.38
CA MET A 604 2.44 -15.59 -3.05
C MET A 604 1.47 -16.56 -3.72
N ALA A 605 0.45 -17.00 -2.99
CA ALA A 605 -0.55 -17.95 -3.47
C ALA A 605 -1.96 -17.51 -3.09
N PHE A 606 -2.87 -17.62 -4.04
CA PHE A 606 -4.26 -17.21 -3.91
C PHE A 606 -5.19 -18.34 -4.36
N SER A 607 -6.22 -18.60 -3.57
CA SER A 607 -7.25 -19.57 -3.95
C SER A 607 -8.10 -19.03 -5.10
N GLU A 608 -8.96 -19.88 -5.64
CA GLU A 608 -9.97 -19.51 -6.62
C GLU A 608 -10.85 -18.34 -6.14
N ARG A 609 -11.34 -17.57 -7.10
CA ARG A 609 -12.23 -16.44 -6.92
C ARG A 609 -13.28 -16.48 -8.02
N TRP A 610 -14.33 -15.66 -7.87
CA TRP A 610 -15.36 -15.45 -8.88
C TRP A 610 -15.51 -13.98 -9.21
N SER A 611 -15.79 -13.66 -10.45
CA SER A 611 -16.06 -12.27 -10.89
C SER A 611 -17.52 -11.84 -10.66
N SER A 612 -18.41 -12.79 -10.35
CA SER A 612 -19.84 -12.59 -10.17
C SER A 612 -20.33 -13.29 -8.88
N PRO A 613 -21.43 -12.81 -8.27
CA PRO A 613 -22.02 -13.45 -7.09
C PRO A 613 -22.61 -14.84 -7.35
N GLU A 614 -22.94 -15.18 -8.58
CA GLU A 614 -23.62 -16.45 -8.96
C GLU A 614 -22.66 -17.66 -9.00
N HIS A 615 -21.35 -17.43 -9.02
CA HIS A 615 -20.32 -18.47 -9.05
C HIS A 615 -20.50 -19.49 -10.20
N THR A 616 -20.85 -19.03 -11.37
CA THR A 616 -20.93 -19.88 -12.57
C THR A 616 -19.52 -20.21 -13.10
N SER A 617 -19.41 -21.28 -13.88
CA SER A 617 -18.11 -21.69 -14.48
C SER A 617 -17.45 -20.55 -15.28
N GLY A 618 -18.26 -19.78 -16.04
CA GLY A 618 -17.79 -18.64 -16.81
C GLY A 618 -17.29 -17.45 -15.97
N THR A 619 -17.59 -17.40 -14.68
CA THR A 619 -17.16 -16.31 -13.77
C THR A 619 -15.99 -16.71 -12.88
N ARG A 620 -15.52 -17.95 -12.97
CA ARG A 620 -14.42 -18.48 -12.17
C ARG A 620 -13.08 -17.85 -12.59
N LEU A 621 -12.28 -17.45 -11.61
CA LEU A 621 -10.87 -17.07 -11.74
C LEU A 621 -10.04 -18.15 -11.06
N CYS A 622 -9.15 -18.81 -11.80
CA CYS A 622 -8.34 -19.91 -11.32
C CYS A 622 -7.43 -19.50 -10.13
N PRO A 623 -7.12 -20.44 -9.22
CA PRO A 623 -6.08 -20.21 -8.23
C PRO A 623 -4.73 -20.01 -8.92
N TYR A 624 -3.84 -19.27 -8.30
CA TYR A 624 -2.49 -19.07 -8.83
C TYR A 624 -1.47 -18.89 -7.72
N ALA A 625 -0.22 -19.15 -8.08
CA ALA A 625 0.93 -18.83 -7.26
C ALA A 625 1.96 -18.05 -8.09
N GLU A 626 2.57 -17.06 -7.47
CA GLU A 626 3.61 -16.22 -8.07
C GLU A 626 4.90 -16.37 -7.26
N LEU A 627 5.98 -16.81 -7.93
CA LEU A 627 7.31 -16.92 -7.36
C LEU A 627 8.16 -15.75 -7.83
N GLY A 628 8.72 -15.01 -6.90
CA GLY A 628 9.70 -13.95 -7.14
C GLY A 628 11.08 -14.31 -6.60
N ALA A 629 12.12 -13.82 -7.26
CA ALA A 629 13.50 -13.94 -6.81
C ALA A 629 14.22 -12.60 -6.93
N THR A 630 15.04 -12.27 -5.93
CA THR A 630 15.83 -11.05 -5.90
C THR A 630 17.27 -11.39 -5.55
N LEU A 631 18.19 -10.88 -6.34
CA LEU A 631 19.63 -10.96 -6.10
C LEU A 631 20.17 -9.54 -5.94
N TRP A 632 20.97 -9.28 -4.91
CA TRP A 632 21.61 -7.97 -4.80
C TRP A 632 22.95 -8.03 -4.11
N ARG A 633 23.82 -7.11 -4.50
CA ARG A 633 25.12 -6.91 -3.87
C ARG A 633 25.36 -5.43 -3.63
N GLN A 634 26.02 -5.14 -2.53
CA GLN A 634 26.40 -3.79 -2.14
C GLN A 634 27.93 -3.72 -2.02
N TRP A 635 28.51 -2.68 -2.61
CA TRP A 635 29.94 -2.35 -2.51
C TRP A 635 30.08 -1.03 -1.78
N ALA A 636 31.02 -0.97 -0.84
CA ALA A 636 31.42 0.27 -0.19
C ALA A 636 32.73 0.74 -0.83
N LEU A 637 32.70 1.87 -1.52
CA LEU A 637 33.83 2.48 -2.24
C LEU A 637 34.13 3.84 -1.59
N ARG A 638 34.96 3.88 -0.55
CA ARG A 638 35.22 5.09 0.25
C ARG A 638 33.91 5.70 0.77
N SER A 639 33.51 6.87 0.29
CA SER A 639 32.26 7.54 0.66
C SER A 639 31.05 7.10 -0.16
N LEU A 640 31.24 6.39 -1.27
CA LEU A 640 30.20 5.91 -2.18
C LEU A 640 29.79 4.49 -1.81
N ARG A 641 28.48 4.26 -1.73
CA ARG A 641 27.89 2.93 -1.61
C ARG A 641 27.14 2.63 -2.90
N LEU A 642 27.62 1.62 -3.62
CA LEU A 642 26.97 1.17 -4.85
C LEU A 642 26.18 -0.10 -4.57
N THR A 643 24.93 -0.18 -5.02
CA THR A 643 24.10 -1.39 -4.91
C THR A 643 23.59 -1.75 -6.29
N ALA A 644 23.86 -2.96 -6.73
CA ALA A 644 23.23 -3.55 -7.91
C ALA A 644 22.23 -4.61 -7.47
N ARG A 645 21.07 -4.61 -8.10
CA ARG A 645 19.94 -5.50 -7.79
C ARG A 645 19.34 -6.02 -9.09
N ALA A 646 19.05 -7.32 -9.11
CA ALA A 646 18.32 -8.00 -10.17
C ALA A 646 17.10 -8.70 -9.55
N GLU A 647 15.95 -8.52 -10.15
CA GLU A 647 14.68 -9.05 -9.66
C GLU A 647 13.96 -9.79 -10.78
N ALA A 648 13.45 -10.98 -10.47
CA ALA A 648 12.56 -11.74 -11.32
C ALA A 648 11.21 -11.85 -10.62
N VAL A 649 10.16 -11.33 -11.25
CA VAL A 649 8.77 -11.41 -10.78
C VAL A 649 8.06 -12.48 -11.62
N ASN A 650 7.22 -13.30 -10.98
CA ASN A 650 6.54 -14.41 -11.62
C ASN A 650 7.50 -15.33 -12.39
N LEU A 651 8.56 -15.79 -11.71
CA LEU A 651 9.65 -16.57 -12.30
C LEU A 651 9.16 -17.85 -12.99
N ALA A 652 8.09 -18.48 -12.44
CA ALA A 652 7.45 -19.66 -13.01
C ALA A 652 6.65 -19.36 -14.30
N GLY A 653 6.42 -18.09 -14.63
CA GLY A 653 5.63 -17.68 -15.79
C GLY A 653 4.15 -18.05 -15.69
N THR A 654 3.61 -18.12 -14.47
CA THR A 654 2.20 -18.44 -14.22
C THR A 654 1.29 -17.44 -14.93
N GLU A 655 0.30 -17.94 -15.66
CA GLU A 655 -0.75 -17.14 -16.28
C GLU A 655 -1.90 -16.97 -15.30
N TYR A 656 -2.27 -15.72 -15.02
CA TYR A 656 -3.33 -15.43 -14.08
C TYR A 656 -3.98 -14.08 -14.34
N GLU A 657 -5.18 -13.91 -13.79
CA GLU A 657 -5.95 -12.66 -13.79
C GLU A 657 -6.35 -12.35 -12.34
N ILE A 658 -6.20 -11.09 -11.93
CA ILE A 658 -6.75 -10.59 -10.67
C ILE A 658 -8.18 -10.12 -10.87
N ILE A 659 -8.41 -9.40 -11.93
CA ILE A 659 -9.72 -8.98 -12.45
C ILE A 659 -9.95 -9.71 -13.76
N LYS A 660 -11.14 -10.24 -13.96
CA LYS A 660 -11.48 -11.02 -15.16
C LYS A 660 -11.25 -10.21 -16.43
N ASN A 661 -10.63 -10.85 -17.41
CA ASN A 661 -10.22 -10.27 -18.70
C ASN A 661 -9.11 -9.20 -18.57
N TYR A 662 -8.42 -9.13 -17.43
CA TYR A 662 -7.21 -8.33 -17.26
C TYR A 662 -6.03 -9.26 -16.99
N PRO A 663 -5.42 -9.84 -18.06
CA PRO A 663 -4.29 -10.76 -17.91
C PRO A 663 -3.10 -10.01 -17.30
N MET A 664 -2.48 -10.66 -16.32
CA MET A 664 -1.28 -10.14 -15.67
C MET A 664 -0.02 -10.52 -16.46
N PRO A 665 1.06 -9.73 -16.35
CA PRO A 665 2.34 -10.08 -16.97
C PRO A 665 2.84 -11.43 -16.46
N ARG A 666 3.36 -12.23 -17.37
CA ARG A 666 4.06 -13.48 -17.02
C ARG A 666 5.40 -13.14 -16.36
N GLN A 667 6.48 -13.66 -16.82
CA GLN A 667 7.82 -13.38 -16.30
C GLN A 667 8.22 -11.91 -16.54
N GLN A 668 8.71 -11.25 -15.51
CA GLN A 668 9.27 -9.91 -15.60
C GLN A 668 10.66 -9.89 -14.96
N LEU A 669 11.59 -9.20 -15.60
CA LEU A 669 12.92 -8.96 -15.08
C LEU A 669 13.08 -7.46 -14.83
N ARG A 670 13.74 -7.11 -13.72
CA ARG A 670 14.12 -5.72 -13.38
C ARG A 670 15.56 -5.67 -12.92
N LEU A 671 16.22 -4.60 -13.29
CA LEU A 671 17.57 -4.29 -12.86
C LEU A 671 17.57 -2.90 -12.24
N THR A 672 18.16 -2.76 -11.07
CA THR A 672 18.30 -1.48 -10.37
C THR A 672 19.75 -1.26 -9.99
N LEU A 673 20.28 -0.08 -10.32
CA LEU A 673 21.57 0.39 -9.86
C LEU A 673 21.35 1.61 -8.96
N THR A 674 21.88 1.56 -7.74
CA THR A 674 21.73 2.63 -6.75
C THR A 674 23.11 3.06 -6.27
N ALA A 675 23.36 4.37 -6.30
CA ALA A 675 24.55 5.02 -5.74
C ALA A 675 24.13 5.91 -4.56
N ALA A 676 24.76 5.77 -3.40
CA ALA A 676 24.46 6.57 -2.20
C ALA A 676 25.77 7.08 -1.56
N TRP A 677 25.81 8.37 -1.18
CA TRP A 677 27.01 9.04 -0.59
C TRP A 677 26.68 10.11 0.44
#